data_4a95438ecaa0f1a1627d2124f1f7acce
#
_entry.id   4a95438ecaa0f1a1627d2124f1f7acce
#
_cell.length_a   1.000
_cell.length_b   1.000
_cell.length_c   1.000
_cell.angle_alpha   90.00
_cell.angle_beta   90.00
_cell.angle_gamma   90.00
#
_symmetry.space_group_name_H-M   'P 1'
#
loop_
_entity.id
_entity.type
_entity.pdbx_description
1 polymer ?
#
loop_
_entity_poly.entity_id
_entity_poly.type
_entity_poly.pdbx_seq_one_letter_code
_entity_poly.pdbx_strand_id
1 'polypeptide(L)'
;VNKLLHPLYGYPTAAWELLNAVGLCARLIGTDHQPDAGLVIPKDFFGVNVAPGEDPACDDYVIDRLQELDIRQVRMDFSYGSAEGPAHRLLERLLAADVEIMLDLLPPIAQAQILFEDVTAQQRWRDFLEDCFGAYQGRVSLFEIGNTPNRGKWSGLSSQGFLLANILGQEVATNFDIRLVGPNVSDFEPLYNATYLGMFRRLGVTPDIHSDNLFVERVVEPEAFDHRVLGAMAREPLKLNLIKKARILKAIGARTGTNELMCTYTCWTIKRLQRRAAWPEQKRTDYLVRYLALAAASNALSRVYWGPLICSRDGLIDDGANDYPMIDQVSFYEKVKGNPENFAPTLAFHAMAYIAKRLAGAHCLSAEHDPDGASMFQYSDKTGRHFMLAWTRDGQVKPLDAVLTQGVLDQAIFRDATGQELANPLVINEHPMVIELQGPCQTQASDKSQILSIDQVVHLSSPQWQSIGYSDLHWHGAHMLRAESREQDLVLAQQLHPGKLEQLEATQVLRDARNRLWNVADPRGICEQVTVKLNRVKGIKHFTYRFYPSKGRRHWNNACDMLRKGVATPLPIAFFEARQQPGIRDSWYLCQFVPGAFSARDVYASINRGEAEFEGLDKEAWFRLISGFVCSMHNKQIIHRDLSSGNLLLVKDQQGNVCPMAIDIGRVRAWSGPGSKVQTRHRMLDLIRIAYKLNWNDRQRFIRHYENHLGKSLSALWRVPFWYYDCKQTVKKALKGKRRQKPAKR
;
A
#
# COMPACT_ATOMS: atom_id res chain seq x y z
N VAL A 1 10.23 -42.75 -7.63
CA VAL A 1 9.87 -41.50 -8.30
C VAL A 1 8.68 -41.73 -9.22
N ASN A 2 8.76 -42.60 -10.24
CA ASN A 2 7.66 -42.80 -11.23
C ASN A 2 6.31 -43.24 -10.60
N LYS A 3 6.30 -43.96 -9.47
CA LYS A 3 5.05 -44.33 -8.80
C LYS A 3 4.35 -43.14 -8.14
N LEU A 4 5.10 -42.17 -7.58
CA LEU A 4 4.51 -41.01 -6.90
C LEU A 4 4.01 -39.96 -7.90
N LEU A 5 4.55 -39.92 -9.11
CA LEU A 5 4.03 -39.09 -10.20
C LEU A 5 2.82 -39.69 -10.91
N HIS A 6 2.57 -40.99 -10.72
CA HIS A 6 1.37 -41.62 -11.27
C HIS A 6 0.10 -41.16 -10.55
N PRO A 7 -0.99 -40.78 -11.25
CA PRO A 7 -2.21 -40.24 -10.62
C PRO A 7 -2.79 -41.09 -9.47
N LEU A 8 -2.74 -42.42 -9.59
CA LEU A 8 -3.24 -43.34 -8.56
C LEU A 8 -2.47 -43.30 -7.23
N TYR A 9 -1.23 -42.85 -7.23
CA TYR A 9 -0.39 -42.77 -6.02
C TYR A 9 -0.05 -41.32 -5.67
N GLY A 10 0.12 -40.46 -6.67
CA GLY A 10 0.49 -39.05 -6.48
C GLY A 10 -0.61 -38.25 -5.80
N TYR A 11 -1.86 -38.34 -6.25
CA TYR A 11 -2.98 -37.59 -5.66
C TYR A 11 -3.25 -37.97 -4.19
N PRO A 12 -3.33 -39.26 -3.80
CA PRO A 12 -3.48 -39.61 -2.40
C PRO A 12 -2.33 -39.13 -1.53
N THR A 13 -1.09 -39.19 -2.05
CA THR A 13 0.09 -38.71 -1.32
C THR A 13 0.06 -37.20 -1.16
N ALA A 14 -0.27 -36.45 -2.20
CA ALA A 14 -0.43 -35.00 -2.13
C ALA A 14 -1.58 -34.59 -1.18
N ALA A 15 -2.69 -35.32 -1.18
CA ALA A 15 -3.79 -35.12 -0.25
C ALA A 15 -3.38 -35.36 1.21
N TRP A 16 -2.57 -36.41 1.45
CA TRP A 16 -2.00 -36.68 2.76
C TRP A 16 -1.07 -35.57 3.23
N GLU A 17 -0.15 -35.09 2.36
CA GLU A 17 0.73 -33.97 2.69
C GLU A 17 -0.07 -32.67 2.92
N LEU A 18 -1.14 -32.44 2.17
CA LEU A 18 -2.01 -31.29 2.41
C LEU A 18 -2.69 -31.38 3.80
N LEU A 19 -3.16 -32.56 4.22
CA LEU A 19 -3.71 -32.75 5.57
C LEU A 19 -2.67 -32.50 6.64
N ASN A 20 -1.44 -33.02 6.45
CA ASN A 20 -0.30 -32.74 7.34
C ASN A 20 0.01 -31.23 7.38
N ALA A 21 0.00 -30.55 6.23
CA ALA A 21 0.20 -29.12 6.13
C ALA A 21 -0.86 -28.32 6.90
N VAL A 22 -2.13 -28.69 6.81
CA VAL A 22 -3.21 -28.07 7.60
C VAL A 22 -2.93 -28.24 9.10
N GLY A 23 -2.58 -29.42 9.57
CA GLY A 23 -2.24 -29.67 10.97
C GLY A 23 -0.99 -28.90 11.44
N LEU A 24 0.00 -28.77 10.58
CA LEU A 24 1.21 -27.97 10.84
C LEU A 24 0.88 -26.48 10.93
N CYS A 25 0.20 -25.94 9.92
CA CYS A 25 -0.18 -24.53 9.89
C CYS A 25 -1.06 -24.13 11.09
N ALA A 26 -1.98 -25.02 11.51
CA ALA A 26 -2.81 -24.79 12.69
C ALA A 26 -1.97 -24.63 13.97
N ARG A 27 -0.90 -25.44 14.14
CA ARG A 27 0.04 -25.32 15.27
C ARG A 27 0.88 -24.05 15.22
N LEU A 28 1.19 -23.56 14.02
CA LEU A 28 2.00 -22.36 13.81
C LEU A 28 1.21 -21.05 13.92
N ILE A 29 -0.12 -21.09 14.09
CA ILE A 29 -0.95 -19.89 14.33
C ILE A 29 -0.48 -19.10 15.56
N GLY A 30 0.06 -19.78 16.58
CA GLY A 30 0.60 -19.14 17.79
C GLY A 30 1.98 -18.49 17.65
N THR A 31 2.61 -18.55 16.47
CA THR A 31 3.92 -17.90 16.22
C THR A 31 3.87 -16.42 16.54
N ASP A 32 4.92 -15.91 17.16
CA ASP A 32 5.00 -14.49 17.53
C ASP A 32 5.10 -13.57 16.30
N HIS A 33 4.53 -12.39 16.44
CA HIS A 33 4.48 -11.33 15.42
C HIS A 33 5.33 -10.10 15.77
N GLN A 34 5.98 -10.11 16.95
CA GLN A 34 6.86 -9.02 17.40
C GLN A 34 8.27 -9.17 16.81
N PRO A 35 9.00 -8.08 16.56
CA PRO A 35 10.37 -8.13 16.09
C PRO A 35 11.33 -8.66 17.16
N ASP A 36 12.45 -9.21 16.70
CA ASP A 36 13.55 -9.60 17.58
C ASP A 36 14.57 -8.44 17.70
N ALA A 37 15.12 -8.28 18.89
CA ALA A 37 16.29 -7.46 19.16
C ALA A 37 17.53 -8.31 19.45
N GLY A 38 18.70 -7.69 19.53
CA GLY A 38 19.96 -8.37 19.84
C GLY A 38 20.55 -9.17 18.66
N LEU A 39 20.04 -8.98 17.44
CA LEU A 39 20.51 -9.69 16.24
C LEU A 39 21.41 -8.81 15.37
N VAL A 40 22.31 -9.48 14.64
CA VAL A 40 23.12 -8.83 13.60
C VAL A 40 22.53 -9.15 12.24
N ILE A 41 22.22 -8.12 11.46
CA ILE A 41 21.73 -8.28 10.08
C ILE A 41 22.89 -8.80 9.22
N PRO A 42 22.72 -9.89 8.45
CA PRO A 42 23.77 -10.35 7.55
C PRO A 42 24.25 -9.27 6.59
N LYS A 43 25.54 -9.23 6.28
CA LYS A 43 26.10 -8.24 5.33
C LYS A 43 25.54 -8.41 3.92
N ASP A 44 25.18 -9.64 3.56
CA ASP A 44 24.62 -10.07 2.28
C ASP A 44 23.09 -10.21 2.31
N PHE A 45 22.41 -9.56 3.26
CA PHE A 45 20.97 -9.69 3.46
C PHE A 45 20.15 -9.08 2.30
N PHE A 46 20.66 -8.03 1.65
CA PHE A 46 19.93 -7.30 0.61
C PHE A 46 20.42 -7.72 -0.78
N GLY A 47 19.48 -8.11 -1.63
CA GLY A 47 19.70 -8.41 -3.03
C GLY A 47 18.70 -7.73 -3.95
N VAL A 48 18.93 -7.78 -5.25
CA VAL A 48 18.03 -7.27 -6.28
C VAL A 48 17.91 -8.25 -7.44
N ASN A 49 16.77 -8.21 -8.15
CA ASN A 49 16.60 -8.97 -9.38
C ASN A 49 17.10 -8.13 -10.58
N VAL A 50 17.93 -8.74 -11.42
CA VAL A 50 18.50 -8.10 -12.61
C VAL A 50 18.13 -8.84 -13.89
N ALA A 51 18.15 -8.15 -15.01
CA ALA A 51 17.99 -8.74 -16.32
C ALA A 51 18.86 -8.01 -17.34
N PRO A 52 19.28 -8.68 -18.43
CA PRO A 52 20.08 -8.07 -19.49
C PRO A 52 19.28 -7.06 -20.30
N GLY A 53 19.96 -6.09 -20.90
CA GLY A 53 19.46 -5.31 -22.02
C GLY A 53 19.94 -5.89 -23.37
N GLU A 54 19.31 -5.47 -24.45
CA GLU A 54 19.82 -5.78 -25.81
C GLU A 54 21.16 -5.09 -26.02
N ASP A 55 21.28 -3.83 -25.61
CA ASP A 55 22.50 -3.05 -25.66
C ASP A 55 23.48 -3.47 -24.54
N PRO A 56 24.74 -3.81 -24.87
CA PRO A 56 25.76 -4.07 -23.84
C PRO A 56 25.98 -2.95 -22.82
N ALA A 57 25.71 -1.70 -23.17
CA ALA A 57 25.76 -0.57 -22.24
C ALA A 57 24.79 -0.70 -21.06
N CYS A 58 23.73 -1.48 -21.23
CA CYS A 58 22.82 -1.82 -20.11
C CYS A 58 23.54 -2.61 -19.01
N ASP A 59 24.49 -3.47 -19.38
CA ASP A 59 25.22 -4.28 -18.42
C ASP A 59 26.14 -3.41 -17.55
N ASP A 60 26.83 -2.43 -18.18
CA ASP A 60 27.65 -1.43 -17.47
C ASP A 60 26.78 -0.65 -16.50
N TYR A 61 25.62 -0.19 -16.96
CA TYR A 61 24.68 0.54 -16.11
C TYR A 61 24.21 -0.30 -14.91
N VAL A 62 23.89 -1.59 -15.11
CA VAL A 62 23.51 -2.49 -14.02
C VAL A 62 24.63 -2.59 -12.99
N ILE A 63 25.87 -2.81 -13.42
CA ILE A 63 27.03 -2.95 -12.53
C ILE A 63 27.27 -1.65 -11.74
N ASP A 64 27.25 -0.49 -12.39
CA ASP A 64 27.39 0.80 -11.74
C ASP A 64 26.31 1.04 -10.69
N ARG A 65 25.05 0.68 -10.99
CA ARG A 65 23.95 0.81 -10.02
C ARG A 65 24.06 -0.16 -8.86
N LEU A 66 24.55 -1.37 -9.06
CA LEU A 66 24.84 -2.32 -7.97
C LEU A 66 25.93 -1.79 -7.03
N GLN A 67 26.97 -1.17 -7.58
CA GLN A 67 28.02 -0.52 -6.79
C GLN A 67 27.47 0.68 -5.98
N GLU A 68 26.60 1.51 -6.61
CA GLU A 68 25.95 2.62 -5.92
C GLU A 68 25.05 2.14 -4.77
N LEU A 69 24.34 1.01 -4.95
CA LEU A 69 23.53 0.38 -3.91
C LEU A 69 24.38 -0.26 -2.79
N ASP A 70 25.65 -0.55 -3.02
CA ASP A 70 26.51 -1.41 -2.17
C ASP A 70 25.90 -2.83 -2.02
N ILE A 71 25.30 -3.36 -3.09
CA ILE A 71 24.67 -4.68 -3.15
C ILE A 71 25.45 -5.56 -4.12
N ARG A 72 25.85 -6.74 -3.62
CA ARG A 72 26.57 -7.76 -4.41
C ARG A 72 25.72 -8.99 -4.70
N GLN A 73 24.53 -9.08 -4.17
CA GLN A 73 23.64 -10.23 -4.31
C GLN A 73 22.59 -9.94 -5.38
N VAL A 74 22.60 -10.73 -6.45
CA VAL A 74 21.62 -10.61 -7.52
C VAL A 74 20.91 -11.93 -7.80
N ARG A 75 19.66 -11.83 -8.24
CA ARG A 75 18.91 -12.94 -8.81
C ARG A 75 18.59 -12.63 -10.26
N MET A 76 18.78 -13.62 -11.13
CA MET A 76 18.59 -13.47 -12.55
C MET A 76 17.84 -14.68 -13.12
N ASP A 77 16.80 -14.44 -13.93
CA ASP A 77 16.07 -15.48 -14.64
C ASP A 77 16.91 -16.01 -15.80
N PHE A 78 16.96 -17.33 -15.96
CA PHE A 78 17.77 -18.02 -16.96
C PHE A 78 16.98 -19.17 -17.60
N SER A 79 16.92 -19.20 -18.92
CA SER A 79 16.10 -20.14 -19.68
C SER A 79 16.86 -20.72 -20.87
N TYR A 80 16.21 -21.56 -21.65
CA TYR A 80 16.78 -22.13 -22.87
C TYR A 80 17.30 -21.04 -23.81
N GLY A 81 18.51 -21.22 -24.35
CA GLY A 81 19.17 -20.24 -25.18
C GLY A 81 19.79 -19.04 -24.45
N SER A 82 19.60 -18.93 -23.15
CA SER A 82 20.23 -17.85 -22.37
C SER A 82 21.77 -17.93 -22.36
N ALA A 83 22.32 -19.13 -22.58
CA ALA A 83 23.78 -19.36 -22.60
C ALA A 83 24.51 -18.73 -23.81
N GLU A 84 23.83 -18.25 -24.83
CA GLU A 84 24.42 -17.68 -26.06
C GLU A 84 24.02 -16.22 -26.32
N GLY A 85 23.28 -15.61 -25.39
CA GLY A 85 22.65 -14.31 -25.63
C GLY A 85 23.03 -13.22 -24.62
N PRO A 86 22.26 -12.13 -24.59
CA PRO A 86 22.45 -11.04 -23.63
C PRO A 86 22.48 -11.49 -22.16
N ALA A 87 21.76 -12.56 -21.81
CA ALA A 87 21.76 -13.13 -20.47
C ALA A 87 23.13 -13.70 -20.08
N HIS A 88 23.77 -14.44 -20.97
CA HIS A 88 25.13 -14.93 -20.74
C HIS A 88 26.14 -13.78 -20.62
N ARG A 89 26.04 -12.79 -21.50
CA ARG A 89 26.90 -11.60 -21.47
C ARG A 89 26.81 -10.89 -20.11
N LEU A 90 25.61 -10.61 -19.62
CA LEU A 90 25.43 -9.97 -18.32
C LEU A 90 25.94 -10.87 -17.18
N LEU A 91 25.65 -12.17 -17.23
CA LEU A 91 26.10 -13.13 -16.22
C LEU A 91 27.63 -13.15 -16.09
N GLU A 92 28.35 -13.26 -17.21
CA GLU A 92 29.83 -13.26 -17.20
C GLU A 92 30.41 -11.95 -16.68
N ARG A 93 29.78 -10.80 -16.99
CA ARG A 93 30.20 -9.50 -16.50
C ARG A 93 29.93 -9.32 -15.00
N LEU A 94 28.81 -9.83 -14.49
CA LEU A 94 28.51 -9.83 -13.06
C LEU A 94 29.49 -10.70 -12.29
N LEU A 95 29.84 -11.89 -12.82
CA LEU A 95 30.86 -12.75 -12.23
C LEU A 95 32.23 -12.09 -12.21
N ALA A 96 32.61 -11.41 -13.30
CA ALA A 96 33.86 -10.64 -13.35
C ALA A 96 33.89 -9.44 -12.37
N ALA A 97 32.73 -8.91 -12.00
CA ALA A 97 32.57 -7.84 -11.02
C ALA A 97 32.44 -8.33 -9.57
N ASP A 98 32.69 -9.59 -9.28
CA ASP A 98 32.61 -10.21 -7.93
C ASP A 98 31.18 -10.08 -7.34
N VAL A 99 30.16 -10.25 -8.18
CA VAL A 99 28.75 -10.26 -7.79
C VAL A 99 28.32 -11.70 -7.50
N GLU A 100 27.65 -11.91 -6.36
CA GLU A 100 27.09 -13.21 -5.96
C GLU A 100 25.75 -13.43 -6.65
N ILE A 101 25.63 -14.51 -7.40
CA ILE A 101 24.51 -14.72 -8.31
C ILE A 101 23.67 -15.91 -7.86
N MET A 102 22.36 -15.75 -7.87
CA MET A 102 21.37 -16.80 -7.88
C MET A 102 20.70 -16.86 -9.26
N LEU A 103 20.81 -18.01 -9.94
CA LEU A 103 20.11 -18.25 -11.20
C LEU A 103 18.77 -18.91 -10.94
N ASP A 104 17.69 -18.32 -11.44
CA ASP A 104 16.36 -18.92 -11.49
C ASP A 104 16.22 -19.64 -12.84
N LEU A 105 16.30 -20.96 -12.80
CA LEU A 105 16.27 -21.81 -13.98
C LEU A 105 14.84 -22.16 -14.36
N LEU A 106 14.43 -21.78 -15.57
CA LEU A 106 13.04 -21.83 -16.01
C LEU A 106 12.96 -22.42 -17.43
N PRO A 107 12.13 -23.45 -17.68
CA PRO A 107 11.81 -23.81 -19.04
C PRO A 107 10.91 -22.73 -19.68
N PRO A 108 11.00 -22.46 -21.00
CA PRO A 108 10.04 -21.62 -21.69
C PRO A 108 8.61 -22.10 -21.44
N ILE A 109 7.64 -21.18 -21.35
CA ILE A 109 6.25 -21.50 -20.98
C ILE A 109 5.66 -22.65 -21.79
N ALA A 110 5.89 -22.67 -23.10
CA ALA A 110 5.39 -23.75 -23.96
C ALA A 110 5.99 -25.12 -23.60
N GLN A 111 7.26 -25.17 -23.18
CA GLN A 111 7.92 -26.38 -22.72
C GLN A 111 7.47 -26.75 -21.28
N ALA A 112 7.30 -25.75 -20.43
CA ALA A 112 6.79 -25.93 -19.08
C ALA A 112 5.40 -26.59 -19.06
N GLN A 113 4.52 -26.21 -19.99
CA GLN A 113 3.15 -26.75 -20.07
C GLN A 113 3.09 -28.23 -20.41
N ILE A 114 4.04 -28.72 -21.18
CA ILE A 114 4.10 -30.14 -21.64
C ILE A 114 5.12 -30.98 -20.86
N LEU A 115 5.90 -30.38 -19.98
CA LEU A 115 7.03 -31.05 -19.32
C LEU A 115 6.65 -32.37 -18.63
N PHE A 116 5.48 -32.46 -18.04
CA PHE A 116 5.03 -33.68 -17.37
C PHE A 116 4.67 -34.81 -18.33
N GLU A 117 4.15 -34.49 -19.52
CA GLU A 117 3.58 -35.45 -20.46
C GLU A 117 4.56 -35.84 -21.58
N ASP A 118 5.52 -34.96 -21.91
CA ASP A 118 6.43 -35.11 -23.05
C ASP A 118 7.86 -35.45 -22.59
N VAL A 119 8.30 -36.69 -22.92
CA VAL A 119 9.66 -37.18 -22.63
C VAL A 119 10.74 -36.35 -23.33
N THR A 120 10.44 -35.78 -24.48
CA THR A 120 11.40 -34.92 -25.20
C THR A 120 11.58 -33.59 -24.46
N ALA A 121 10.51 -33.04 -23.90
CA ALA A 121 10.61 -31.83 -23.08
C ALA A 121 11.37 -32.12 -21.76
N GLN A 122 11.20 -33.31 -21.18
CA GLN A 122 11.94 -33.75 -19.98
C GLN A 122 13.44 -33.88 -20.30
N GLN A 123 13.81 -34.47 -21.44
CA GLN A 123 15.20 -34.58 -21.84
C GLN A 123 15.83 -33.22 -22.10
N ARG A 124 15.15 -32.32 -22.82
CA ARG A 124 15.62 -30.94 -23.04
C ARG A 124 15.85 -30.18 -21.72
N TRP A 125 14.95 -30.38 -20.77
CA TRP A 125 15.10 -29.78 -19.42
C TRP A 125 16.34 -30.32 -18.72
N ARG A 126 16.57 -31.61 -18.79
CA ARG A 126 17.75 -32.29 -18.23
C ARG A 126 19.04 -31.77 -18.87
N ASP A 127 19.09 -31.76 -20.20
CA ASP A 127 20.26 -31.28 -20.97
C ASP A 127 20.58 -29.82 -20.61
N PHE A 128 19.57 -28.97 -20.54
CA PHE A 128 19.73 -27.57 -20.11
C PHE A 128 20.29 -27.43 -18.69
N LEU A 129 19.84 -28.25 -17.76
CA LEU A 129 20.35 -28.25 -16.38
C LEU A 129 21.80 -28.74 -16.32
N GLU A 130 22.14 -29.80 -17.05
CA GLU A 130 23.52 -30.31 -17.15
C GLU A 130 24.46 -29.25 -17.71
N ASP A 131 24.08 -28.58 -18.78
CA ASP A 131 24.85 -27.48 -19.37
C ASP A 131 25.03 -26.32 -18.38
N CYS A 132 23.96 -25.87 -17.71
CA CYS A 132 24.03 -24.78 -16.75
C CYS A 132 24.89 -25.13 -15.53
N PHE A 133 24.69 -26.30 -14.94
CA PHE A 133 25.44 -26.70 -13.77
C PHE A 133 26.92 -26.94 -14.10
N GLY A 134 27.20 -27.57 -15.24
CA GLY A 134 28.57 -27.80 -15.72
C GLY A 134 29.32 -26.49 -16.01
N ALA A 135 28.66 -25.50 -16.62
CA ALA A 135 29.27 -24.22 -16.97
C ALA A 135 29.50 -23.33 -15.75
N TYR A 136 28.63 -23.40 -14.72
CA TYR A 136 28.57 -22.39 -13.65
C TYR A 136 28.84 -22.93 -12.25
N GLN A 137 29.02 -24.23 -12.03
CA GLN A 137 29.43 -24.76 -10.73
C GLN A 137 30.70 -24.07 -10.21
N GLY A 138 30.76 -23.77 -8.91
CA GLY A 138 31.86 -23.02 -8.29
C GLY A 138 31.96 -21.54 -8.67
N ARG A 139 31.12 -21.07 -9.59
CA ARG A 139 31.07 -19.66 -10.03
C ARG A 139 29.75 -18.98 -9.63
N VAL A 140 28.65 -19.69 -9.74
CA VAL A 140 27.32 -19.26 -9.30
C VAL A 140 27.02 -19.93 -7.98
N SER A 141 26.58 -19.16 -7.00
CA SER A 141 26.40 -19.63 -5.62
C SER A 141 25.11 -20.41 -5.40
N LEU A 142 24.04 -20.09 -6.11
CA LEU A 142 22.70 -20.63 -5.89
C LEU A 142 21.96 -20.87 -7.20
N PHE A 143 21.20 -21.98 -7.25
CA PHE A 143 20.33 -22.29 -8.40
C PHE A 143 18.90 -22.54 -7.90
N GLU A 144 17.94 -21.74 -8.36
CA GLU A 144 16.52 -21.93 -8.09
C GLU A 144 15.87 -22.70 -9.24
N ILE A 145 15.08 -23.74 -8.94
CA ILE A 145 14.45 -24.62 -9.94
C ILE A 145 12.99 -24.24 -10.13
N GLY A 146 12.71 -23.42 -11.14
CA GLY A 146 11.39 -22.95 -11.44
C GLY A 146 10.83 -21.99 -10.35
N ASN A 147 9.76 -21.30 -10.68
CA ASN A 147 9.14 -20.36 -9.74
C ASN A 147 7.63 -20.45 -9.75
N THR A 148 7.01 -19.85 -8.73
CA THR A 148 5.57 -19.63 -8.60
C THR A 148 4.68 -20.84 -8.93
N PRO A 149 4.93 -22.04 -8.34
CA PRO A 149 4.18 -23.26 -8.67
C PRO A 149 2.68 -23.17 -8.36
N ASN A 150 2.30 -22.30 -7.46
CA ASN A 150 0.90 -22.01 -7.11
C ASN A 150 0.22 -21.02 -8.07
N ARG A 151 0.91 -20.60 -9.13
CA ARG A 151 0.44 -19.64 -10.14
C ARG A 151 0.79 -20.14 -11.55
N GLY A 152 0.20 -21.25 -11.99
CA GLY A 152 0.47 -21.87 -13.28
C GLY A 152 0.40 -20.93 -14.49
N LYS A 153 -0.36 -19.83 -14.38
CA LYS A 153 -0.35 -18.73 -15.35
C LYS A 153 1.03 -18.09 -15.51
N TRP A 154 1.84 -18.07 -14.43
CA TRP A 154 3.15 -17.43 -14.39
C TRP A 154 4.28 -18.41 -14.72
N SER A 155 4.24 -19.60 -14.14
CA SER A 155 5.27 -20.61 -14.34
C SER A 155 5.10 -21.43 -15.61
N GLY A 156 3.88 -21.52 -16.14
CA GLY A 156 3.54 -22.50 -17.18
C GLY A 156 3.47 -23.94 -16.67
N LEU A 157 4.03 -24.23 -15.50
CA LEU A 157 4.11 -25.57 -14.94
C LEU A 157 2.79 -26.00 -14.27
N SER A 158 2.36 -27.22 -14.55
CA SER A 158 1.39 -27.90 -13.68
C SER A 158 2.05 -28.31 -12.36
N SER A 159 1.27 -28.62 -11.32
CA SER A 159 1.84 -29.10 -10.06
C SER A 159 2.69 -30.36 -10.22
N GLN A 160 2.31 -31.25 -11.11
CA GLN A 160 3.08 -32.46 -11.45
C GLN A 160 4.33 -32.12 -12.25
N GLY A 161 4.22 -31.22 -13.23
CA GLY A 161 5.36 -30.72 -13.99
C GLY A 161 6.39 -30.03 -13.12
N PHE A 162 5.94 -29.24 -12.12
CA PHE A 162 6.86 -28.59 -11.17
C PHE A 162 7.59 -29.60 -10.29
N LEU A 163 6.88 -30.60 -9.75
CA LEU A 163 7.53 -31.70 -8.99
C LEU A 163 8.55 -32.45 -9.85
N LEU A 164 8.20 -32.76 -11.11
CA LEU A 164 9.11 -33.44 -12.03
C LEU A 164 10.32 -32.58 -12.38
N ALA A 165 10.13 -31.28 -12.62
CA ALA A 165 11.24 -30.36 -12.88
C ALA A 165 12.27 -30.37 -11.74
N ASN A 166 11.82 -30.36 -10.49
CA ASN A 166 12.68 -30.42 -9.33
C ASN A 166 13.33 -31.79 -9.13
N ILE A 167 12.64 -32.90 -9.45
CA ILE A 167 13.22 -34.25 -9.43
C ILE A 167 14.38 -34.32 -10.42
N LEU A 168 14.16 -33.91 -11.66
CA LEU A 168 15.20 -33.90 -12.69
C LEU A 168 16.35 -32.97 -12.30
N GLY A 169 16.02 -31.81 -11.73
CA GLY A 169 17.02 -30.88 -11.20
C GLY A 169 17.89 -31.47 -10.12
N GLN A 170 17.31 -32.17 -9.13
CA GLN A 170 18.06 -32.81 -8.08
C GLN A 170 18.91 -34.01 -8.60
N GLU A 171 18.35 -34.79 -9.55
CA GLU A 171 19.09 -35.90 -10.16
C GLU A 171 20.34 -35.39 -10.89
N VAL A 172 20.22 -34.30 -11.67
CA VAL A 172 21.39 -33.70 -12.33
C VAL A 172 22.33 -33.08 -11.33
N ALA A 173 21.81 -32.37 -10.33
CA ALA A 173 22.60 -31.68 -9.30
C ALA A 173 23.51 -32.60 -8.51
N THR A 174 23.18 -33.91 -8.36
CA THR A 174 24.03 -34.87 -7.67
C THR A 174 25.40 -35.07 -8.30
N ASN A 175 25.56 -34.69 -9.56
CA ASN A 175 26.83 -34.77 -10.29
C ASN A 175 27.70 -33.51 -10.15
N PHE A 176 27.19 -32.49 -9.44
CA PHE A 176 27.82 -31.19 -9.31
C PHE A 176 27.80 -30.71 -7.85
N ASP A 177 28.76 -29.89 -7.47
CA ASP A 177 28.82 -29.26 -6.15
C ASP A 177 28.05 -27.91 -6.21
N ILE A 178 26.71 -27.96 -6.10
CA ILE A 178 25.83 -26.81 -6.16
C ILE A 178 24.77 -26.84 -5.08
N ARG A 179 24.20 -25.67 -4.75
CA ARG A 179 23.09 -25.53 -3.81
C ARG A 179 21.79 -25.19 -4.54
N LEU A 180 20.74 -25.96 -4.25
CA LEU A 180 19.42 -25.77 -4.84
C LEU A 180 18.50 -24.96 -3.91
N VAL A 181 17.71 -24.08 -4.53
CA VAL A 181 16.75 -23.18 -3.88
C VAL A 181 15.33 -23.50 -4.38
N GLY A 182 14.35 -23.49 -3.51
CA GLY A 182 12.94 -23.73 -3.88
C GLY A 182 12.02 -23.86 -2.65
N PRO A 183 10.72 -24.00 -2.86
CA PRO A 183 9.94 -24.11 -4.10
C PRO A 183 9.49 -22.78 -4.71
N ASN A 184 9.87 -21.63 -4.19
CA ASN A 184 9.51 -20.30 -4.69
C ASN A 184 7.98 -20.10 -4.85
N VAL A 185 7.23 -20.35 -3.80
CA VAL A 185 5.78 -20.12 -3.79
C VAL A 185 5.49 -18.62 -3.79
N SER A 186 4.52 -18.19 -4.59
CA SER A 186 4.14 -16.78 -4.69
C SER A 186 3.09 -16.39 -3.66
N ASP A 187 3.25 -15.25 -3.03
CA ASP A 187 2.46 -14.75 -1.90
C ASP A 187 2.63 -15.64 -0.64
N PHE A 188 2.16 -15.17 0.50
CA PHE A 188 2.14 -16.00 1.71
C PHE A 188 1.07 -17.09 1.61
N GLU A 189 1.46 -18.26 1.15
CA GLU A 189 0.59 -19.42 0.99
C GLU A 189 1.19 -20.63 1.76
N PRO A 190 1.08 -20.66 3.11
CA PRO A 190 1.77 -21.64 3.95
C PRO A 190 1.36 -23.09 3.65
N LEU A 191 0.12 -23.33 3.20
CA LEU A 191 -0.33 -24.67 2.82
C LEU A 191 0.38 -25.19 1.58
N TYR A 192 0.60 -24.33 0.57
CA TYR A 192 1.37 -24.70 -0.61
C TYR A 192 2.83 -24.99 -0.24
N ASN A 193 3.48 -24.11 0.52
CA ASN A 193 4.85 -24.32 0.98
C ASN A 193 5.00 -25.65 1.73
N ALA A 194 4.16 -25.89 2.73
CA ALA A 194 4.21 -27.12 3.52
C ALA A 194 3.93 -28.38 2.68
N THR A 195 3.02 -28.31 1.71
CA THR A 195 2.69 -29.44 0.84
C THR A 195 3.82 -29.75 -0.14
N TYR A 196 4.39 -28.74 -0.83
CA TYR A 196 5.50 -28.96 -1.76
C TYR A 196 6.75 -29.45 -1.03
N LEU A 197 7.15 -28.84 0.07
CA LEU A 197 8.31 -29.28 0.85
C LEU A 197 8.10 -30.69 1.45
N GLY A 198 6.87 -31.03 1.86
CA GLY A 198 6.51 -32.37 2.28
C GLY A 198 6.63 -33.41 1.16
N MET A 199 6.19 -33.06 -0.05
CA MET A 199 6.36 -33.91 -1.24
C MET A 199 7.83 -34.06 -1.61
N PHE A 200 8.60 -32.97 -1.63
CA PHE A 200 10.05 -33.00 -1.91
C PHE A 200 10.79 -33.91 -0.95
N ARG A 201 10.51 -33.83 0.35
CA ARG A 201 11.09 -34.72 1.34
C ARG A 201 10.77 -36.20 1.05
N ARG A 202 9.52 -36.52 0.70
CA ARG A 202 9.15 -37.92 0.34
C ARG A 202 9.83 -38.42 -0.92
N LEU A 203 10.10 -37.51 -1.86
CA LEU A 203 10.75 -37.81 -3.13
C LEU A 203 12.31 -37.84 -3.01
N GLY A 204 12.85 -37.37 -1.88
CA GLY A 204 14.29 -37.24 -1.68
C GLY A 204 14.93 -36.09 -2.44
N VAL A 205 14.15 -35.04 -2.78
CA VAL A 205 14.57 -33.90 -3.58
C VAL A 205 14.38 -32.58 -2.82
N THR A 206 14.61 -32.60 -1.53
CA THR A 206 14.49 -31.38 -0.68
C THR A 206 15.56 -30.36 -1.08
N PRO A 207 15.20 -29.11 -1.37
CA PRO A 207 16.17 -28.07 -1.68
C PRO A 207 17.00 -27.71 -0.44
N ASP A 208 18.21 -27.19 -0.64
CA ASP A 208 19.09 -26.73 0.44
C ASP A 208 18.53 -25.50 1.14
N ILE A 209 17.84 -24.62 0.38
CA ILE A 209 17.27 -23.36 0.85
C ILE A 209 15.79 -23.29 0.48
N HIS A 210 14.95 -22.99 1.47
CA HIS A 210 13.55 -22.68 1.24
C HIS A 210 13.41 -21.27 0.65
N SER A 211 12.71 -21.13 -0.46
CA SER A 211 12.39 -19.84 -1.06
C SER A 211 10.89 -19.59 -1.15
N ASP A 212 10.52 -18.33 -1.00
CA ASP A 212 9.15 -17.83 -1.15
C ASP A 212 9.18 -16.39 -1.67
N ASN A 213 8.23 -16.04 -2.52
CA ASN A 213 8.00 -14.65 -2.89
C ASN A 213 7.08 -14.03 -1.84
N LEU A 214 7.64 -13.64 -0.71
CA LEU A 214 6.91 -13.14 0.44
C LEU A 214 6.35 -11.73 0.18
N PHE A 215 5.44 -11.65 -0.78
CA PHE A 215 4.70 -10.43 -1.03
C PHE A 215 3.82 -10.07 0.15
N VAL A 216 3.81 -8.80 0.48
CA VAL A 216 2.75 -8.24 1.29
C VAL A 216 1.51 -8.02 0.42
N GLU A 217 0.35 -8.30 0.98
CA GLU A 217 -0.92 -8.26 0.28
C GLU A 217 -1.17 -6.90 -0.37
N ARG A 218 -0.99 -6.82 -1.70
CA ARG A 218 -1.49 -5.78 -2.62
C ARG A 218 -1.68 -4.38 -2.04
N VAL A 219 -0.76 -3.47 -2.14
CA VAL A 219 -1.02 -2.06 -1.76
C VAL A 219 -1.39 -1.88 -0.28
N VAL A 220 -0.91 -2.75 0.57
CA VAL A 220 -1.05 -2.67 2.03
C VAL A 220 0.32 -2.45 2.62
N GLU A 221 0.36 -1.72 3.71
CA GLU A 221 1.57 -1.55 4.51
C GLU A 221 2.15 -2.89 4.97
N PRO A 222 3.49 -3.06 5.05
CA PRO A 222 4.14 -4.32 5.42
C PRO A 222 3.72 -4.88 6.78
N GLU A 223 3.40 -4.02 7.74
CA GLU A 223 2.97 -4.39 9.08
C GLU A 223 1.50 -4.75 9.21
N ALA A 224 0.74 -4.66 8.13
CA ALA A 224 -0.69 -4.96 8.19
C ALA A 224 -0.98 -6.40 8.63
N PHE A 225 -1.87 -6.56 9.58
CA PHE A 225 -2.41 -7.88 9.96
C PHE A 225 -3.44 -8.34 8.93
N ASP A 226 -2.99 -8.82 7.78
CA ASP A 226 -3.92 -9.14 6.71
C ASP A 226 -3.52 -10.37 5.92
N HIS A 227 -4.52 -11.02 5.35
CA HIS A 227 -4.34 -12.17 4.48
C HIS A 227 -5.36 -12.12 3.34
N ARG A 228 -4.90 -12.38 2.11
CA ARG A 228 -5.69 -12.28 0.89
C ARG A 228 -6.96 -13.12 0.89
N VAL A 229 -6.88 -14.36 1.40
CA VAL A 229 -7.98 -15.32 1.41
C VAL A 229 -8.85 -15.14 2.66
N LEU A 230 -8.22 -14.97 3.82
CA LEU A 230 -8.91 -14.92 5.11
C LEU A 230 -9.53 -13.54 5.38
N GLY A 231 -9.02 -12.48 4.74
CA GLY A 231 -9.56 -11.14 4.81
C GLY A 231 -9.58 -10.51 6.21
N ALA A 232 -10.33 -9.44 6.35
CA ALA A 232 -10.37 -8.62 7.56
C ALA A 232 -10.90 -9.35 8.82
N MET A 233 -11.70 -10.39 8.67
CA MET A 233 -12.25 -11.16 9.79
C MET A 233 -11.19 -11.95 10.55
N ALA A 234 -10.12 -12.36 9.87
CA ALA A 234 -9.02 -13.10 10.46
C ALA A 234 -7.89 -12.20 10.99
N ARG A 235 -8.00 -10.89 10.79
CA ARG A 235 -6.98 -9.91 11.12
C ARG A 235 -6.53 -10.01 12.58
N GLU A 236 -7.42 -9.76 13.50
CA GLU A 236 -7.08 -9.72 14.93
C GLU A 236 -6.78 -11.10 15.52
N PRO A 237 -7.52 -12.18 15.20
CA PRO A 237 -7.20 -13.51 15.70
C PRO A 237 -5.86 -14.04 15.22
N LEU A 238 -5.49 -13.80 13.96
CA LEU A 238 -4.29 -14.39 13.37
C LEU A 238 -3.07 -13.49 13.45
N LYS A 239 -3.23 -12.16 13.44
CA LYS A 239 -2.15 -11.16 13.48
C LYS A 239 -1.01 -11.45 12.49
N LEU A 240 -1.36 -11.76 11.24
CA LEU A 240 -0.43 -12.18 10.19
C LEU A 240 0.27 -10.95 9.57
N ASN A 241 1.23 -10.35 10.27
CA ASN A 241 2.14 -9.36 9.69
C ASN A 241 3.33 -10.04 9.00
N LEU A 242 4.21 -9.26 8.37
CA LEU A 242 5.38 -9.77 7.65
C LEU A 242 6.29 -10.65 8.54
N ILE A 243 6.56 -10.22 9.75
CA ILE A 243 7.42 -10.96 10.72
C ILE A 243 6.87 -12.36 10.97
N LYS A 244 5.60 -12.45 11.34
CA LYS A 244 4.94 -13.72 11.61
C LYS A 244 4.88 -14.61 10.37
N LYS A 245 4.59 -14.03 9.21
CA LYS A 245 4.58 -14.77 7.94
C LYS A 245 5.93 -15.41 7.64
N ALA A 246 7.01 -14.64 7.75
CA ALA A 246 8.37 -15.15 7.55
C ALA A 246 8.74 -16.28 8.55
N ARG A 247 8.41 -16.09 9.83
CA ARG A 247 8.66 -17.11 10.86
C ARG A 247 7.86 -18.40 10.64
N ILE A 248 6.62 -18.31 10.19
CA ILE A 248 5.81 -19.48 9.83
C ILE A 248 6.47 -20.24 8.67
N LEU A 249 6.92 -19.55 7.63
CA LEU A 249 7.59 -20.18 6.49
C LEU A 249 8.91 -20.83 6.90
N LYS A 250 9.73 -20.16 7.73
CA LYS A 250 10.96 -20.76 8.28
C LYS A 250 10.67 -22.02 9.09
N ALA A 251 9.63 -21.99 9.93
CA ALA A 251 9.24 -23.16 10.73
C ALA A 251 8.70 -24.32 9.87
N ILE A 252 8.05 -24.03 8.75
CA ILE A 252 7.64 -25.04 7.75
C ILE A 252 8.88 -25.67 7.13
N GLY A 253 9.82 -24.87 6.64
CA GLY A 253 11.09 -25.34 6.07
C GLY A 253 11.86 -26.24 7.03
N ALA A 254 12.09 -25.80 8.27
CA ALA A 254 12.79 -26.56 9.29
C ALA A 254 12.17 -27.94 9.57
N ARG A 255 10.83 -28.04 9.51
CA ARG A 255 10.13 -29.32 9.68
C ARG A 255 10.26 -30.28 8.50
N THR A 256 10.65 -29.80 7.36
CA THR A 256 10.80 -30.57 6.13
C THR A 256 12.28 -30.78 5.76
N GLY A 257 13.20 -30.26 6.55
CA GLY A 257 14.65 -30.48 6.40
C GLY A 257 15.41 -29.28 5.86
N THR A 258 14.72 -28.12 5.61
CA THR A 258 15.32 -26.91 5.07
C THR A 258 15.35 -25.82 6.14
N ASN A 259 16.53 -25.50 6.66
CA ASN A 259 16.67 -24.58 7.81
C ASN A 259 16.86 -23.11 7.43
N GLU A 260 17.21 -22.84 6.19
CA GLU A 260 17.39 -21.49 5.64
C GLU A 260 16.17 -21.08 4.83
N LEU A 261 15.78 -19.79 4.94
CA LEU A 261 14.66 -19.22 4.20
C LEU A 261 15.11 -17.91 3.52
N MET A 262 14.83 -17.78 2.23
CA MET A 262 15.05 -16.58 1.44
C MET A 262 13.75 -16.05 0.85
N CYS A 263 13.61 -14.71 0.76
CA CYS A 263 12.61 -14.07 -0.08
C CYS A 263 13.26 -13.70 -1.41
N THR A 264 12.90 -14.39 -2.48
CA THR A 264 13.60 -14.29 -3.78
C THR A 264 13.01 -13.24 -4.71
N TYR A 265 11.81 -12.74 -4.40
CA TYR A 265 11.21 -11.64 -5.16
C TYR A 265 10.13 -10.93 -4.33
N THR A 266 10.27 -9.62 -4.14
CA THR A 266 9.24 -8.79 -3.54
C THR A 266 9.25 -7.38 -4.13
N CYS A 267 8.07 -6.76 -4.30
CA CYS A 267 7.94 -5.39 -4.80
C CYS A 267 6.54 -4.82 -4.58
N TRP A 268 6.38 -3.52 -4.81
CA TRP A 268 5.08 -2.87 -4.99
C TRP A 268 4.97 -2.27 -6.38
N THR A 269 3.99 -2.73 -7.17
CA THR A 269 3.72 -2.23 -8.50
C THR A 269 3.20 -0.80 -8.46
N ILE A 270 3.87 0.14 -9.12
CA ILE A 270 3.51 1.55 -9.12
C ILE A 270 2.08 1.79 -9.63
N LYS A 271 1.62 1.11 -10.67
CA LYS A 271 0.23 1.19 -11.17
C LYS A 271 -0.82 0.81 -10.14
N ARG A 272 -0.52 -0.13 -9.24
CA ARG A 272 -1.45 -0.50 -8.17
C ARG A 272 -1.48 0.58 -7.10
N LEU A 273 -0.34 1.17 -6.78
CA LEU A 273 -0.25 2.28 -5.83
C LEU A 273 -0.96 3.53 -6.35
N GLN A 274 -0.79 3.89 -7.62
CA GLN A 274 -1.48 5.02 -8.27
C GLN A 274 -3.01 4.95 -8.16
N ARG A 275 -3.57 3.74 -8.12
CA ARG A 275 -5.01 3.54 -7.94
C ARG A 275 -5.50 3.82 -6.51
N ARG A 276 -4.61 3.95 -5.54
CA ARG A 276 -4.98 4.00 -4.12
C ARG A 276 -4.29 5.06 -3.30
N ALA A 277 -3.19 5.61 -3.79
CA ALA A 277 -2.41 6.63 -3.12
C ALA A 277 -2.29 7.88 -3.98
N ALA A 278 -2.26 9.04 -3.34
CA ALA A 278 -2.05 10.32 -4.01
C ALA A 278 -0.59 10.46 -4.48
N TRP A 279 0.34 9.95 -3.68
CA TRP A 279 1.79 10.01 -3.91
C TRP A 279 2.35 8.59 -4.01
N PRO A 280 2.18 7.92 -5.17
CA PRO A 280 2.50 6.50 -5.30
C PRO A 280 4.00 6.20 -5.19
N GLU A 281 4.88 7.07 -5.68
CA GLU A 281 6.33 6.91 -5.56
C GLU A 281 6.80 7.01 -4.11
N GLN A 282 6.34 8.03 -3.38
CA GLN A 282 6.62 8.14 -1.94
C GLN A 282 6.12 6.90 -1.20
N LYS A 283 4.90 6.43 -1.51
CA LYS A 283 4.33 5.26 -0.85
C LYS A 283 5.10 3.98 -1.15
N ARG A 284 5.62 3.82 -2.38
CA ARG A 284 6.49 2.70 -2.74
C ARG A 284 7.80 2.74 -1.94
N THR A 285 8.37 3.90 -1.80
CA THR A 285 9.59 4.15 -1.01
C THR A 285 9.38 3.83 0.46
N ASP A 286 8.30 4.33 1.06
CA ASP A 286 7.94 4.04 2.45
C ASP A 286 7.82 2.53 2.69
N TYR A 287 7.09 1.85 1.82
CA TYR A 287 6.84 0.41 1.96
C TYR A 287 8.11 -0.42 1.73
N LEU A 288 9.00 0.00 0.83
CA LEU A 288 10.31 -0.63 0.65
C LEU A 288 11.10 -0.61 1.97
N VAL A 289 11.30 0.57 2.54
CA VAL A 289 12.11 0.72 3.76
C VAL A 289 11.50 -0.03 4.93
N ARG A 290 10.19 0.10 5.12
CA ARG A 290 9.45 -0.60 6.18
C ARG A 290 9.50 -2.11 6.01
N TYR A 291 9.40 -2.61 4.77
CA TYR A 291 9.53 -4.05 4.46
C TYR A 291 10.92 -4.56 4.82
N LEU A 292 11.98 -3.89 4.38
CA LEU A 292 13.35 -4.32 4.63
C LEU A 292 13.68 -4.38 6.13
N ALA A 293 13.25 -3.36 6.88
CA ALA A 293 13.44 -3.31 8.32
C ALA A 293 12.69 -4.46 9.05
N LEU A 294 11.43 -4.70 8.69
CA LEU A 294 10.63 -5.78 9.30
C LEU A 294 11.12 -7.18 8.88
N ALA A 295 11.56 -7.35 7.63
CA ALA A 295 12.13 -8.59 7.15
C ALA A 295 13.41 -8.94 7.92
N ALA A 296 14.31 -7.98 8.11
CA ALA A 296 15.52 -8.15 8.92
C ALA A 296 15.16 -8.47 10.39
N ALA A 297 14.25 -7.69 11.00
CA ALA A 297 13.82 -7.88 12.38
C ALA A 297 13.00 -9.17 12.63
N SER A 298 12.59 -9.86 11.58
CA SER A 298 11.91 -11.16 11.70
C SER A 298 12.82 -12.28 12.22
N ASN A 299 14.14 -12.16 12.02
CA ASN A 299 15.13 -13.19 12.30
C ASN A 299 14.81 -14.54 11.60
N ALA A 300 14.05 -14.48 10.53
CA ALA A 300 13.58 -15.66 9.80
C ALA A 300 14.21 -15.78 8.42
N LEU A 301 14.44 -14.66 7.76
CA LEU A 301 15.01 -14.60 6.42
C LEU A 301 16.53 -14.48 6.50
N SER A 302 17.25 -15.22 5.65
CA SER A 302 18.68 -15.05 5.46
C SER A 302 18.99 -13.98 4.42
N ARG A 303 18.10 -13.80 3.44
CA ARG A 303 18.26 -12.81 2.36
C ARG A 303 16.90 -12.39 1.78
N VAL A 304 16.85 -11.15 1.29
CA VAL A 304 15.69 -10.59 0.59
C VAL A 304 16.13 -9.99 -0.74
N TYR A 305 15.56 -10.46 -1.84
CA TYR A 305 15.75 -9.87 -3.15
C TYR A 305 14.58 -8.95 -3.48
N TRP A 306 14.87 -7.66 -3.62
CA TRP A 306 13.90 -6.71 -4.13
C TRP A 306 13.64 -6.99 -5.61
N GLY A 307 12.42 -6.69 -6.11
CA GLY A 307 12.00 -6.90 -7.48
C GLY A 307 12.94 -6.31 -8.51
N PRO A 308 12.53 -6.11 -9.76
CA PRO A 308 13.46 -5.70 -10.81
C PRO A 308 14.27 -4.47 -10.42
N LEU A 309 15.57 -4.47 -10.73
CA LEU A 309 16.39 -3.27 -10.63
C LEU A 309 15.89 -2.22 -11.62
N ILE A 310 15.68 -2.60 -12.88
CA ILE A 310 15.28 -1.69 -13.97
C ILE A 310 13.96 -2.18 -14.57
N CYS A 311 12.89 -1.47 -14.34
CA CYS A 311 11.57 -1.75 -14.92
C CYS A 311 10.59 -0.61 -14.60
N SER A 312 9.89 -0.07 -15.58
CA SER A 312 8.90 0.99 -15.39
C SER A 312 7.72 0.62 -14.48
N ARG A 313 7.42 -0.68 -14.33
CA ARG A 313 6.30 -1.15 -13.51
C ARG A 313 6.67 -1.39 -12.05
N ASP A 314 7.75 -2.10 -11.80
CA ASP A 314 8.11 -2.67 -10.50
C ASP A 314 9.52 -2.28 -10.05
N GLY A 315 10.33 -1.71 -10.94
CA GLY A 315 11.76 -1.47 -10.75
C GLY A 315 12.09 -0.33 -9.77
N LEU A 316 13.30 -0.39 -9.25
CA LEU A 316 13.92 0.73 -8.53
C LEU A 316 14.32 1.86 -9.49
N ILE A 317 14.54 1.52 -10.76
CA ILE A 317 14.88 2.42 -11.84
C ILE A 317 13.80 2.30 -12.91
N ASP A 318 13.26 3.42 -13.37
CA ASP A 318 12.35 3.48 -14.51
C ASP A 318 13.14 3.25 -15.79
N ASP A 319 12.70 2.32 -16.64
CA ASP A 319 13.33 2.00 -17.91
C ASP A 319 12.94 2.96 -19.05
N GLY A 320 12.09 3.93 -18.81
CA GLY A 320 11.60 4.91 -19.78
C GLY A 320 10.72 4.35 -20.89
N ALA A 321 10.43 3.05 -20.88
CA ALA A 321 9.73 2.39 -21.98
C ALA A 321 8.23 2.68 -22.04
N ASN A 322 7.61 3.20 -20.98
CA ASN A 322 6.17 3.48 -20.85
C ASN A 322 5.23 2.29 -21.19
N ASP A 323 5.78 1.16 -21.61
CA ASP A 323 5.05 -0.04 -22.02
C ASP A 323 5.13 -1.11 -20.92
N TYR A 324 3.99 -1.36 -20.31
CA TYR A 324 3.90 -2.45 -19.35
C TYR A 324 3.64 -3.75 -20.09
N PRO A 325 4.43 -4.79 -19.84
CA PRO A 325 4.14 -6.11 -20.39
C PRO A 325 2.71 -6.49 -20.01
N MET A 326 1.96 -7.03 -20.98
CA MET A 326 0.61 -7.53 -20.75
C MET A 326 0.68 -8.63 -19.70
N ILE A 327 -0.06 -8.47 -18.61
CA ILE A 327 -0.07 -9.41 -17.47
C ILE A 327 -0.59 -10.80 -17.88
N ASP A 328 -1.11 -10.95 -19.10
CA ASP A 328 -1.67 -12.20 -19.60
C ASP A 328 -0.61 -13.19 -20.10
N GLN A 329 0.58 -12.71 -20.40
CA GLN A 329 1.75 -13.53 -20.71
C GLN A 329 2.82 -13.15 -19.70
N VAL A 330 2.93 -13.91 -18.64
CA VAL A 330 4.01 -13.70 -17.79
C VAL A 330 5.17 -14.42 -18.31
N SER A 331 5.99 -13.64 -18.59
CA SER A 331 7.35 -13.93 -18.77
C SER A 331 8.09 -13.70 -17.48
N PHE A 332 9.15 -14.33 -17.39
CA PHE A 332 10.30 -14.09 -16.60
C PHE A 332 10.74 -12.62 -16.75
N TYR A 333 11.51 -12.12 -15.85
CA TYR A 333 12.23 -10.86 -16.04
C TYR A 333 13.42 -11.08 -16.98
N GLU A 334 13.11 -11.44 -18.25
CA GLU A 334 14.09 -11.88 -19.24
C GLU A 334 14.95 -10.75 -19.78
N LYS A 335 14.41 -9.55 -19.85
CA LYS A 335 15.14 -8.38 -20.35
C LYS A 335 14.62 -7.06 -19.87
N VAL A 336 15.54 -6.11 -19.79
CA VAL A 336 15.24 -4.70 -19.61
C VAL A 336 14.72 -4.11 -20.92
N LYS A 337 13.69 -3.29 -20.84
CA LYS A 337 13.21 -2.47 -21.94
C LYS A 337 13.82 -1.08 -21.87
N GLY A 338 13.80 -0.35 -22.98
CA GLY A 338 14.38 0.99 -23.04
C GLY A 338 15.91 0.98 -23.18
N ASN A 339 16.49 2.17 -23.18
CA ASN A 339 17.92 2.40 -23.35
C ASN A 339 18.50 3.08 -22.12
N PRO A 340 19.79 2.90 -21.79
CA PRO A 340 20.44 3.52 -20.63
C PRO A 340 20.27 5.02 -20.52
N GLU A 341 20.19 5.74 -21.64
CA GLU A 341 19.96 7.19 -21.71
C GLU A 341 18.62 7.63 -21.12
N ASN A 342 17.63 6.74 -21.10
CA ASN A 342 16.28 6.99 -20.60
C ASN A 342 16.05 6.41 -19.19
N PHE A 343 17.03 5.73 -18.64
CA PHE A 343 16.91 5.14 -17.30
C PHE A 343 16.93 6.21 -16.23
N ALA A 344 15.92 6.20 -15.36
CA ALA A 344 15.78 7.18 -14.28
C ALA A 344 15.66 6.50 -12.90
N PRO A 345 16.68 6.62 -12.02
CA PRO A 345 16.57 6.16 -10.65
C PRO A 345 15.37 6.83 -9.95
N THR A 346 14.56 6.02 -9.28
CA THR A 346 13.38 6.51 -8.57
C THR A 346 13.71 6.85 -7.12
N LEU A 347 12.78 7.49 -6.41
CA LEU A 347 12.92 7.74 -4.98
C LEU A 347 13.21 6.44 -4.19
N ALA A 348 12.62 5.33 -4.60
CA ALA A 348 12.84 4.01 -4.00
C ALA A 348 14.27 3.49 -4.21
N PHE A 349 14.93 3.82 -5.33
CA PHE A 349 16.33 3.48 -5.56
C PHE A 349 17.24 4.19 -4.54
N HIS A 350 17.07 5.48 -4.37
CA HIS A 350 17.88 6.27 -3.42
C HIS A 350 17.65 5.81 -1.97
N ALA A 351 16.42 5.48 -1.62
CA ALA A 351 16.10 4.92 -0.31
C ALA A 351 16.75 3.54 -0.10
N MET A 352 16.72 2.67 -1.12
CA MET A 352 17.40 1.36 -1.06
C MET A 352 18.90 1.55 -0.84
N ALA A 353 19.53 2.43 -1.62
CA ALA A 353 20.96 2.72 -1.50
C ALA A 353 21.35 3.23 -0.09
N TYR A 354 20.56 4.12 0.49
CA TYR A 354 20.83 4.66 1.80
C TYR A 354 20.60 3.64 2.92
N ILE A 355 19.43 2.96 2.90
CA ILE A 355 19.00 2.07 3.99
C ILE A 355 19.77 0.75 3.97
N ALA A 356 20.00 0.14 2.79
CA ALA A 356 20.77 -1.10 2.70
C ALA A 356 22.20 -0.94 3.26
N LYS A 357 22.88 0.16 2.91
CA LYS A 357 24.22 0.49 3.45
C LYS A 357 24.24 0.63 4.97
N ARG A 358 23.18 1.15 5.56
CA ARG A 358 23.05 1.35 7.01
C ARG A 358 22.72 0.05 7.75
N LEU A 359 21.86 -0.77 7.19
CA LEU A 359 21.37 -1.98 7.84
C LEU A 359 22.27 -3.19 7.61
N ALA A 360 23.00 -3.31 6.49
CA ALA A 360 23.88 -4.43 6.22
C ALA A 360 25.02 -4.52 7.26
N GLY A 361 25.04 -5.60 8.02
CA GLY A 361 25.99 -5.80 9.12
C GLY A 361 25.66 -5.02 10.40
N ALA A 362 24.53 -4.30 10.47
CA ALA A 362 24.12 -3.57 11.66
C ALA A 362 23.65 -4.52 12.78
N HIS A 363 23.91 -4.12 14.02
CA HIS A 363 23.42 -4.78 15.21
C HIS A 363 22.14 -4.08 15.68
N CYS A 364 21.02 -4.81 15.74
CA CYS A 364 19.75 -4.33 16.26
C CYS A 364 19.78 -4.32 17.79
N LEU A 365 19.85 -3.13 18.38
CA LEU A 365 19.95 -2.95 19.84
C LEU A 365 18.59 -3.05 20.52
N SER A 366 17.56 -2.45 19.92
CA SER A 366 16.18 -2.55 20.37
C SER A 366 15.21 -2.51 19.19
N ALA A 367 14.09 -3.18 19.36
CA ALA A 367 13.05 -3.25 18.35
C ALA A 367 11.69 -3.12 19.01
N GLU A 368 11.05 -1.99 18.81
CA GLU A 368 9.70 -1.70 19.27
C GLU A 368 8.78 -1.61 18.07
N HIS A 369 7.74 -2.43 18.04
CA HIS A 369 6.73 -2.40 16.99
C HIS A 369 5.35 -2.36 17.62
N ASP A 370 4.76 -1.17 17.65
CA ASP A 370 3.38 -0.97 18.07
C ASP A 370 2.49 -0.87 16.81
N PRO A 371 1.61 -1.84 16.56
CA PRO A 371 0.70 -1.80 15.42
C PRO A 371 -0.24 -0.59 15.39
N ASP A 372 -0.50 0.03 16.53
CA ASP A 372 -1.36 1.21 16.68
C ASP A 372 -0.57 2.48 17.04
N GLY A 373 0.76 2.40 17.06
CA GLY A 373 1.67 3.47 17.41
C GLY A 373 2.82 3.64 16.42
N ALA A 374 4.02 3.87 16.97
CA ALA A 374 5.25 3.97 16.19
C ALA A 374 6.02 2.65 16.19
N SER A 375 6.68 2.37 15.08
CA SER A 375 7.72 1.35 14.96
C SER A 375 9.07 2.05 15.11
N MET A 376 9.93 1.57 16.01
CA MET A 376 11.20 2.18 16.35
C MET A 376 12.25 1.08 16.51
N PHE A 377 13.25 1.10 15.66
CA PHE A 377 14.32 0.12 15.63
C PHE A 377 15.65 0.84 15.81
N GLN A 378 16.35 0.56 16.90
CA GLN A 378 17.66 1.13 17.16
C GLN A 378 18.75 0.19 16.69
N TYR A 379 19.72 0.74 16.02
CA TYR A 379 20.84 0.00 15.46
C TYR A 379 22.19 0.64 15.84
N SER A 380 23.22 -0.21 15.90
CA SER A 380 24.62 0.21 15.74
C SER A 380 25.09 -0.30 14.39
N ASP A 381 25.53 0.60 13.50
CA ASP A 381 26.00 0.18 12.19
C ASP A 381 27.38 -0.50 12.26
N LYS A 382 27.85 -1.02 11.13
CA LYS A 382 29.18 -1.70 11.01
C LYS A 382 30.37 -0.85 11.45
N THR A 383 30.20 0.48 11.60
CA THR A 383 31.22 1.42 12.07
C THR A 383 31.05 1.84 13.52
N GLY A 384 30.03 1.31 14.21
CA GLY A 384 29.70 1.64 15.60
C GLY A 384 28.86 2.89 15.80
N ARG A 385 28.38 3.52 14.73
CA ARG A 385 27.48 4.68 14.82
C ARG A 385 26.05 4.22 15.16
N HIS A 386 25.41 4.96 16.06
CA HIS A 386 24.05 4.65 16.49
C HIS A 386 23.02 5.42 15.67
N PHE A 387 21.93 4.76 15.32
CA PHE A 387 20.79 5.39 14.68
C PHE A 387 19.50 4.65 15.02
N MET A 388 18.38 5.34 14.88
CA MET A 388 17.03 4.78 15.01
C MET A 388 16.32 4.94 13.66
N LEU A 389 15.70 3.87 13.19
CA LEU A 389 14.74 3.91 12.08
C LEU A 389 13.33 3.93 12.67
N ALA A 390 12.57 5.00 12.41
CA ALA A 390 11.27 5.23 13.02
C ALA A 390 10.19 5.57 11.98
N TRP A 391 8.99 5.02 12.16
CA TRP A 391 7.79 5.35 11.37
C TRP A 391 6.51 5.00 12.11
N THR A 392 5.38 5.50 11.62
CA THR A 392 4.05 5.05 12.06
C THR A 392 3.35 4.30 10.93
N ARG A 393 2.23 3.67 11.26
CA ARG A 393 1.34 3.12 10.25
C ARG A 393 0.71 4.22 9.39
N ASP A 394 0.20 3.80 8.24
CA ASP A 394 -0.49 4.68 7.30
C ASP A 394 -1.62 5.47 7.98
N GLY A 395 -1.53 6.80 7.88
CA GLY A 395 -2.51 7.71 8.47
C GLY A 395 -2.40 7.90 9.99
N GLN A 396 -1.30 7.46 10.59
CA GLN A 396 -0.98 7.75 12.00
C GLN A 396 0.16 8.76 12.11
N VAL A 397 0.24 9.44 13.23
CA VAL A 397 1.39 10.28 13.60
C VAL A 397 1.64 10.16 15.09
N LYS A 398 2.88 10.35 15.49
CA LYS A 398 3.29 10.40 16.90
C LYS A 398 4.18 11.61 17.11
N PRO A 399 3.93 12.50 18.06
CA PRO A 399 4.85 13.58 18.38
C PRO A 399 6.21 13.03 18.82
N LEU A 400 7.29 13.63 18.35
CA LEU A 400 8.65 13.20 18.70
C LEU A 400 8.96 13.38 20.17
N ASP A 401 8.47 14.46 20.79
CA ASP A 401 8.60 14.75 22.21
C ASP A 401 7.82 13.76 23.13
N ALA A 402 6.86 13.02 22.56
CA ALA A 402 6.18 11.94 23.27
C ALA A 402 6.96 10.60 23.23
N VAL A 403 8.03 10.52 22.48
CA VAL A 403 8.79 9.29 22.24
C VAL A 403 10.24 9.43 22.69
N LEU A 404 10.86 10.58 22.45
CA LEU A 404 12.24 10.89 22.77
C LEU A 404 12.32 12.01 23.80
N THR A 405 13.31 11.92 24.68
CA THR A 405 13.58 13.00 25.65
C THR A 405 14.15 14.23 24.94
N GLN A 406 13.97 15.42 25.53
CA GLN A 406 14.48 16.66 24.96
C GLN A 406 15.99 16.61 24.73
N GLY A 407 16.76 16.03 25.66
CA GLY A 407 18.21 15.91 25.52
C GLY A 407 18.64 15.03 24.32
N VAL A 408 17.83 14.05 23.90
CA VAL A 408 18.05 13.28 22.68
C VAL A 408 17.68 14.11 21.45
N LEU A 409 16.55 14.82 21.51
CA LEU A 409 16.07 15.67 20.40
C LEU A 409 17.05 16.78 20.05
N ASP A 410 17.66 17.41 21.05
CA ASP A 410 18.61 18.51 20.87
C ASP A 410 19.94 18.08 20.18
N GLN A 411 20.28 16.79 20.23
CA GLN A 411 21.53 16.25 19.70
C GLN A 411 21.34 15.38 18.45
N ALA A 412 20.10 15.00 18.16
CA ALA A 412 19.80 14.11 17.05
C ALA A 412 19.85 14.82 15.69
N ILE A 413 20.31 14.12 14.66
CA ILE A 413 20.17 14.55 13.27
C ILE A 413 19.08 13.70 12.62
N PHE A 414 18.12 14.35 12.04
CA PHE A 414 16.99 13.70 11.40
C PHE A 414 17.19 13.64 9.88
N ARG A 415 16.96 12.46 9.31
CA ARG A 415 17.03 12.26 7.86
C ARG A 415 15.80 11.51 7.36
N ASP A 416 15.41 11.78 6.14
CA ASP A 416 14.40 10.98 5.46
C ASP A 416 14.97 9.62 5.00
N ALA A 417 14.12 8.80 4.38
CA ALA A 417 14.48 7.49 3.89
C ALA A 417 15.58 7.48 2.81
N THR A 418 15.84 8.62 2.16
CA THR A 418 16.90 8.77 1.14
C THR A 418 18.21 9.34 1.70
N GLY A 419 18.20 9.71 2.99
CA GLY A 419 19.35 10.28 3.68
C GLY A 419 19.41 11.81 3.63
N GLN A 420 18.40 12.49 3.06
CA GLN A 420 18.31 13.95 3.08
C GLN A 420 17.94 14.43 4.49
N GLU A 421 18.58 15.50 4.93
CA GLU A 421 18.35 16.05 6.25
C GLU A 421 16.96 16.71 6.35
N LEU A 422 16.25 16.41 7.44
CA LEU A 422 14.96 16.98 7.76
C LEU A 422 15.15 18.11 8.78
N ALA A 423 14.73 19.31 8.43
CA ALA A 423 14.80 20.45 9.34
C ALA A 423 13.68 20.33 10.41
N ASN A 424 14.07 20.18 11.67
CA ASN A 424 13.20 20.20 12.85
C ASN A 424 11.87 19.43 12.72
N PRO A 425 11.88 18.13 12.45
CA PRO A 425 10.63 17.37 12.40
C PRO A 425 9.98 17.33 13.80
N LEU A 426 8.66 17.53 13.86
CA LEU A 426 7.92 17.51 15.13
C LEU A 426 7.22 16.18 15.40
N VAL A 427 7.11 15.32 14.38
CA VAL A 427 6.37 14.07 14.48
C VAL A 427 7.07 12.94 13.72
N ILE A 428 6.88 11.72 14.21
CA ILE A 428 7.04 10.48 13.44
C ILE A 428 5.73 10.27 12.68
N ASN A 429 5.82 9.98 11.39
CA ASN A 429 4.67 9.75 10.53
C ASN A 429 4.85 8.48 9.68
N GLU A 430 4.02 8.25 8.67
CA GLU A 430 4.07 7.08 7.82
C GLU A 430 5.29 7.00 6.89
N HIS A 431 6.06 8.11 6.77
CA HIS A 431 7.32 8.16 6.03
C HIS A 431 8.45 7.78 6.99
N PRO A 432 9.19 6.69 6.73
CA PRO A 432 10.31 6.29 7.56
C PRO A 432 11.37 7.39 7.67
N MET A 433 11.82 7.65 8.89
CA MET A 433 12.93 8.57 9.15
C MET A 433 14.08 7.85 9.85
N VAL A 434 15.28 8.28 9.58
CA VAL A 434 16.50 7.88 10.28
C VAL A 434 16.86 8.97 11.25
N ILE A 435 16.96 8.63 12.53
CA ILE A 435 17.38 9.53 13.61
C ILE A 435 18.78 9.12 14.02
N GLU A 436 19.77 9.93 13.68
CA GLU A 436 21.17 9.68 14.08
C GLU A 436 21.35 10.03 15.56
N LEU A 437 21.92 9.10 16.32
CA LEU A 437 22.04 9.18 17.78
C LEU A 437 23.50 9.18 18.20
N GLN A 438 23.82 9.85 19.30
CA GLN A 438 25.16 9.82 19.89
C GLN A 438 25.47 8.48 20.60
N GLY A 439 24.44 7.74 21.01
CA GLY A 439 24.52 6.44 21.67
C GLY A 439 23.14 5.79 21.78
N PRO A 440 23.05 4.59 22.39
CA PRO A 440 21.76 3.96 22.66
C PRO A 440 20.89 4.88 23.52
N CYS A 441 19.61 5.03 23.14
CA CYS A 441 18.67 5.84 23.89
C CYS A 441 17.48 4.99 24.36
N GLN A 442 16.90 5.38 25.50
CA GLN A 442 15.64 4.82 25.95
C GLN A 442 14.49 5.62 25.36
N THR A 443 13.56 4.92 24.74
CA THR A 443 12.30 5.51 24.29
C THR A 443 11.37 5.69 25.47
N GLN A 444 10.61 6.77 25.46
CA GLN A 444 9.56 6.97 26.47
C GLN A 444 8.43 5.97 26.20
N ALA A 445 8.06 5.19 27.22
CA ALA A 445 6.97 4.25 27.11
C ALA A 445 5.69 4.98 26.74
N SER A 446 5.12 4.66 25.60
CA SER A 446 3.80 5.16 25.20
C SER A 446 2.79 4.70 26.25
N ASP A 447 2.08 5.63 26.85
CA ASP A 447 0.99 5.31 27.76
C ASP A 447 -0.12 4.55 27.00
N LYS A 448 -0.12 3.24 27.15
CA LYS A 448 -1.03 2.31 26.45
C LYS A 448 -2.48 2.42 26.97
N SER A 449 -2.74 3.27 27.97
CA SER A 449 -4.00 3.30 28.71
C SER A 449 -5.16 4.01 28.00
N GLN A 450 -4.99 4.57 26.81
CA GLN A 450 -6.00 5.45 26.20
C GLN A 450 -6.52 5.06 24.81
N ILE A 451 -6.23 3.90 24.25
CA ILE A 451 -6.65 3.60 22.87
C ILE A 451 -7.70 2.47 22.84
N LEU A 452 -8.95 2.84 22.99
CA LEU A 452 -10.04 2.06 22.44
C LEU A 452 -10.06 2.32 20.90
N SER A 453 -10.10 1.27 20.12
CA SER A 453 -10.07 1.27 18.64
C SER A 453 -11.13 2.16 17.94
N ILE A 454 -12.07 2.69 18.68
CA ILE A 454 -13.12 3.62 18.22
C ILE A 454 -12.59 5.06 18.09
N ASP A 455 -11.44 5.35 18.65
CA ASP A 455 -10.90 6.71 18.78
C ASP A 455 -9.75 7.06 17.84
N GLN A 456 -9.48 6.23 16.84
CA GLN A 456 -8.40 6.53 15.89
C GLN A 456 -8.70 7.79 15.08
N VAL A 457 -7.80 8.75 15.16
CA VAL A 457 -7.75 9.92 14.30
C VAL A 457 -6.88 9.58 13.10
N VAL A 458 -7.40 9.82 11.89
CA VAL A 458 -6.61 9.68 10.66
C VAL A 458 -5.85 10.97 10.43
N HIS A 459 -4.56 10.87 10.22
CA HIS A 459 -3.69 12.00 9.97
C HIS A 459 -3.31 12.10 8.49
N LEU A 460 -3.02 13.31 8.04
CA LEU A 460 -2.47 13.61 6.74
C LEU A 460 -0.97 13.84 6.87
N SER A 461 -0.19 13.07 6.12
CA SER A 461 1.23 13.29 5.89
C SER A 461 1.44 13.32 4.38
N SER A 462 1.85 14.46 3.87
CA SER A 462 2.07 14.70 2.45
C SER A 462 3.29 15.62 2.29
N PRO A 463 3.84 15.76 1.07
CA PRO A 463 4.96 16.67 0.84
C PRO A 463 4.70 18.12 1.25
N GLN A 464 3.41 18.53 1.26
CA GLN A 464 3.03 19.93 1.54
C GLN A 464 2.36 20.11 2.89
N TRP A 465 1.68 19.08 3.41
CA TRP A 465 0.83 19.18 4.59
C TRP A 465 1.04 18.03 5.55
N GLN A 466 1.19 18.38 6.81
CA GLN A 466 1.30 17.44 7.90
C GLN A 466 0.30 17.81 8.99
N SER A 467 -0.30 16.83 9.63
CA SER A 467 -1.21 17.05 10.75
C SER A 467 -0.68 16.43 12.03
N ILE A 468 -1.14 16.96 13.14
CA ILE A 468 -0.77 16.52 14.48
C ILE A 468 -2.01 16.46 15.37
N GLY A 469 -1.96 15.62 16.40
CA GLY A 469 -2.98 15.55 17.44
C GLY A 469 -2.94 16.75 18.37
N TYR A 470 -4.10 17.19 18.84
CA TYR A 470 -4.28 18.25 19.83
C TYR A 470 -5.01 17.73 21.06
N SER A 471 -4.55 18.11 22.23
CA SER A 471 -5.24 17.81 23.51
C SER A 471 -4.89 18.85 24.56
N ASP A 472 -5.93 19.41 25.20
CA ASP A 472 -5.81 20.27 26.37
C ASP A 472 -6.82 19.85 27.44
N LEU A 473 -7.05 20.71 28.48
CA LEU A 473 -7.99 20.44 29.58
C LEU A 473 -9.45 20.30 29.08
N HIS A 474 -9.83 20.99 28.01
CA HIS A 474 -11.22 21.13 27.56
C HIS A 474 -11.50 20.42 26.25
N TRP A 475 -10.50 20.33 25.36
CA TRP A 475 -10.66 19.89 24.00
C TRP A 475 -9.64 18.83 23.60
N HIS A 476 -10.04 17.93 22.75
CA HIS A 476 -9.13 17.08 21.99
C HIS A 476 -9.53 17.10 20.51
N GLY A 477 -8.56 16.82 19.65
CA GLY A 477 -8.76 16.87 18.21
C GLY A 477 -7.47 16.67 17.43
N ALA A 478 -7.43 17.26 16.25
CA ALA A 478 -6.23 17.34 15.42
C ALA A 478 -6.28 18.60 14.57
N HIS A 479 -5.11 19.06 14.14
CA HIS A 479 -4.97 20.21 13.26
C HIS A 479 -3.81 20.03 12.27
N MET A 480 -3.82 20.83 11.20
CA MET A 480 -2.67 20.93 10.29
C MET A 480 -1.53 21.67 10.99
N LEU A 481 -0.36 21.04 10.94
CA LEU A 481 0.86 21.59 11.52
C LEU A 481 1.34 22.79 10.69
N ARG A 482 1.69 23.87 11.39
CA ARG A 482 2.30 25.06 10.80
C ARG A 482 3.18 25.76 11.83
N ALA A 483 4.24 25.08 12.22
CA ALA A 483 5.17 25.61 13.20
C ALA A 483 6.53 24.94 13.04
N GLU A 484 7.57 25.62 13.51
CA GLU A 484 8.93 25.11 13.53
C GLU A 484 9.29 24.49 14.89
N SER A 485 8.45 24.72 15.91
CA SER A 485 8.59 24.12 17.23
C SER A 485 7.24 23.69 17.80
N ARG A 486 7.27 22.73 18.74
CA ARG A 486 6.06 22.24 19.40
C ARG A 486 5.35 23.32 20.22
N GLU A 487 6.10 24.20 20.88
CA GLU A 487 5.55 25.30 21.66
C GLU A 487 4.80 26.28 20.76
N GLN A 488 5.42 26.68 19.66
CA GLN A 488 4.78 27.54 18.67
C GLN A 488 3.53 26.89 18.08
N ASP A 489 3.57 25.59 17.79
CA ASP A 489 2.42 24.82 17.29
C ASP A 489 1.23 24.88 18.23
N LEU A 490 1.46 24.69 19.54
CA LEU A 490 0.39 24.76 20.56
C LEU A 490 -0.23 26.16 20.63
N VAL A 491 0.60 27.21 20.56
CA VAL A 491 0.10 28.60 20.54
C VAL A 491 -0.76 28.86 19.30
N LEU A 492 -0.32 28.42 18.14
CA LEU A 492 -1.08 28.55 16.90
C LEU A 492 -2.37 27.70 16.91
N ALA A 493 -2.34 26.50 17.46
CA ALA A 493 -3.51 25.64 17.60
C ALA A 493 -4.59 26.27 18.49
N GLN A 494 -4.18 26.97 19.59
CA GLN A 494 -5.09 27.68 20.45
C GLN A 494 -5.86 28.83 19.77
N GLN A 495 -5.34 29.36 18.67
CA GLN A 495 -6.05 30.37 17.87
C GLN A 495 -7.29 29.80 17.17
N LEU A 496 -7.27 28.48 16.89
CA LEU A 496 -8.41 27.76 16.31
C LEU A 496 -9.38 27.22 17.36
N HIS A 497 -9.13 27.49 18.63
CA HIS A 497 -9.98 27.00 19.73
C HIS A 497 -11.44 27.46 19.56
N PRO A 498 -12.42 26.59 19.81
CA PRO A 498 -13.85 26.92 19.60
C PRO A 498 -14.29 28.24 20.20
N GLY A 499 -13.88 28.57 21.44
CA GLY A 499 -14.22 29.82 22.09
C GLY A 499 -13.65 31.08 21.42
N LYS A 500 -12.47 30.98 20.78
CA LYS A 500 -11.88 32.08 20.01
C LYS A 500 -12.56 32.22 18.64
N LEU A 501 -12.85 31.10 17.97
CA LEU A 501 -13.53 31.11 16.68
C LEU A 501 -14.95 31.71 16.74
N GLU A 502 -15.64 31.56 17.86
CA GLU A 502 -16.96 32.19 18.05
C GLU A 502 -16.88 33.71 18.23
N GLN A 503 -15.72 34.22 18.66
CA GLN A 503 -15.46 35.67 18.84
C GLN A 503 -14.96 36.33 17.55
N LEU A 504 -14.46 35.58 16.57
CA LEU A 504 -14.03 36.14 15.29
C LEU A 504 -15.22 36.62 14.49
N GLU A 505 -15.06 37.76 13.83
CA GLU A 505 -16.05 38.30 12.91
C GLU A 505 -16.24 37.34 11.72
N ALA A 506 -17.49 36.93 11.48
CA ALA A 506 -17.84 36.08 10.36
C ALA A 506 -17.79 36.88 9.06
N THR A 507 -16.87 36.55 8.16
CA THR A 507 -16.83 37.16 6.82
C THR A 507 -18.09 36.82 6.00
N GLN A 508 -18.65 35.62 6.23
CA GLN A 508 -19.88 35.17 5.58
C GLN A 508 -20.56 34.07 6.40
N VAL A 509 -21.85 34.17 6.62
CA VAL A 509 -22.68 33.11 7.19
C VAL A 509 -23.33 32.30 6.07
N LEU A 510 -22.85 31.08 5.84
CA LEU A 510 -23.36 30.21 4.79
C LEU A 510 -24.64 29.48 5.21
N ARG A 511 -24.80 29.20 6.47
CA ARG A 511 -25.97 28.53 7.02
C ARG A 511 -26.08 28.74 8.53
N ASP A 512 -27.24 29.13 9.01
CA ASP A 512 -27.56 29.13 10.43
C ASP A 512 -28.86 28.35 10.67
N ALA A 513 -28.70 27.06 10.99
CA ALA A 513 -29.81 26.16 11.24
C ALA A 513 -29.42 25.19 12.38
N ARG A 514 -29.80 23.91 12.29
CA ARG A 514 -29.39 22.88 13.25
C ARG A 514 -27.86 22.80 13.42
N ASN A 515 -27.10 22.91 12.32
CA ASN A 515 -25.64 23.05 12.29
C ASN A 515 -25.36 24.46 11.74
N ARG A 516 -24.44 25.18 12.39
CA ARG A 516 -23.97 26.47 11.91
C ARG A 516 -22.77 26.28 10.99
N LEU A 517 -22.74 27.03 9.88
CA LEU A 517 -21.66 27.03 8.91
C LEU A 517 -21.35 28.47 8.53
N TRP A 518 -20.11 28.91 8.77
CA TRP A 518 -19.69 30.28 8.48
C TRP A 518 -18.21 30.32 8.13
N ASN A 519 -17.78 31.40 7.48
CA ASN A 519 -16.39 31.65 7.15
C ASN A 519 -15.80 32.70 8.08
N VAL A 520 -14.53 32.54 8.42
CA VAL A 520 -13.71 33.52 9.12
C VAL A 520 -12.34 33.61 8.45
N ALA A 521 -11.62 34.72 8.64
CA ALA A 521 -10.21 34.78 8.27
C ALA A 521 -9.42 33.68 8.99
N ASP A 522 -8.47 33.05 8.34
CA ASP A 522 -7.64 32.04 9.01
C ASP A 522 -6.65 32.72 9.96
N PRO A 523 -6.79 32.55 11.28
CA PRO A 523 -5.92 33.23 12.26
C PRO A 523 -4.48 32.76 12.21
N ARG A 524 -4.21 31.63 11.54
CA ARG A 524 -2.85 31.06 11.38
C ARG A 524 -2.23 31.37 10.02
N GLY A 525 -3.00 31.93 9.08
CA GLY A 525 -2.51 32.28 7.75
C GLY A 525 -2.11 31.06 6.89
N ILE A 526 -2.70 29.89 7.10
CA ILE A 526 -2.53 28.72 6.21
C ILE A 526 -3.26 28.95 4.90
N CYS A 527 -4.46 29.49 4.99
CA CYS A 527 -5.29 29.90 3.87
C CYS A 527 -5.91 31.29 4.17
N GLU A 528 -6.47 31.93 3.17
CA GLU A 528 -7.08 33.24 3.36
C GLU A 528 -8.28 33.19 4.32
N GLN A 529 -9.14 32.20 4.13
CA GLN A 529 -10.33 32.00 4.94
C GLN A 529 -10.54 30.51 5.26
N VAL A 530 -11.12 30.25 6.42
CA VAL A 530 -11.55 28.94 6.85
C VAL A 530 -13.06 28.88 6.97
N THR A 531 -13.64 27.77 6.53
CA THR A 531 -15.04 27.44 6.77
C THR A 531 -15.16 26.66 8.08
N VAL A 532 -15.89 27.21 9.02
CA VAL A 532 -16.15 26.60 10.34
C VAL A 532 -17.51 25.92 10.34
N LYS A 533 -17.55 24.66 10.73
CA LYS A 533 -18.77 23.84 10.81
C LYS A 533 -18.99 23.38 12.26
N LEU A 534 -19.93 23.99 12.96
CA LEU A 534 -20.37 23.51 14.27
C LEU A 534 -21.48 22.48 14.11
N ASN A 535 -21.21 21.27 14.57
CA ASN A 535 -22.12 20.14 14.55
C ASN A 535 -22.78 19.97 15.93
N ARG A 536 -24.04 20.38 16.06
CA ARG A 536 -24.82 20.23 17.28
C ARG A 536 -25.56 18.90 17.32
N VAL A 537 -25.52 18.23 18.47
CA VAL A 537 -26.24 16.96 18.71
C VAL A 537 -27.48 17.27 19.56
N LYS A 538 -28.67 16.84 19.12
CA LYS A 538 -29.94 17.02 19.83
C LYS A 538 -30.70 15.68 19.97
N GLY A 539 -31.39 15.49 21.11
CA GLY A 539 -32.27 14.35 21.37
C GLY A 539 -31.55 13.00 21.59
N ILE A 540 -32.23 11.89 21.33
CA ILE A 540 -31.74 10.51 21.58
C ILE A 540 -30.36 10.22 20.97
N LYS A 541 -29.91 11.04 20.02
CA LYS A 541 -28.55 10.92 19.43
C LYS A 541 -27.42 11.21 20.41
N HIS A 542 -27.70 11.86 21.55
CA HIS A 542 -26.71 12.02 22.61
C HIS A 542 -26.23 10.66 23.15
N PHE A 543 -27.12 9.68 23.24
CA PHE A 543 -26.77 8.35 23.73
C PHE A 543 -26.01 7.55 22.68
N THR A 544 -26.43 7.58 21.40
CA THR A 544 -25.79 6.81 20.33
C THR A 544 -24.41 7.34 19.92
N TYR A 545 -24.16 8.64 20.05
CA TYR A 545 -22.84 9.23 19.78
C TYR A 545 -21.78 8.88 20.84
N ARG A 546 -22.18 8.31 21.96
CA ARG A 546 -21.25 7.75 22.96
C ARG A 546 -20.41 6.58 22.39
N PHE A 547 -20.96 5.89 21.40
CA PHE A 547 -20.37 4.69 20.77
C PHE A 547 -19.84 4.95 19.35
N TYR A 548 -19.92 6.17 18.84
CA TYR A 548 -19.51 6.52 17.49
C TYR A 548 -18.69 7.81 17.50
N PRO A 549 -17.69 7.94 16.58
CA PRO A 549 -16.94 9.18 16.43
C PRO A 549 -17.87 10.35 16.15
N SER A 550 -17.51 11.53 16.67
CA SER A 550 -18.26 12.78 16.42
C SER A 550 -18.37 13.08 14.93
N LYS A 551 -19.24 14.00 14.56
CA LYS A 551 -19.31 14.44 13.17
C LYS A 551 -18.07 15.22 12.76
N GLY A 552 -17.46 16.01 13.65
CA GLY A 552 -16.22 16.72 13.40
C GLY A 552 -15.11 15.75 13.05
N ARG A 553 -14.87 14.74 13.91
CA ARG A 553 -13.88 13.68 13.67
C ARG A 553 -14.13 12.92 12.37
N ARG A 554 -15.38 12.58 12.06
CA ARG A 554 -15.71 11.89 10.80
C ARG A 554 -15.44 12.74 9.56
N HIS A 555 -15.68 14.06 9.62
CA HIS A 555 -15.30 14.95 8.52
C HIS A 555 -13.79 14.99 8.36
N TRP A 556 -13.08 15.15 9.46
CA TRP A 556 -11.62 15.16 9.48
C TRP A 556 -11.02 13.86 8.91
N ASN A 557 -11.37 12.70 9.49
CA ASN A 557 -10.86 11.40 9.04
C ASN A 557 -11.17 11.15 7.56
N ASN A 558 -12.40 11.45 7.13
CA ASN A 558 -12.80 11.27 5.75
C ASN A 558 -12.04 12.23 4.81
N ALA A 559 -11.77 13.48 5.23
CA ALA A 559 -10.96 14.41 4.43
C ALA A 559 -9.53 13.91 4.28
N CYS A 560 -8.89 13.51 5.37
CA CYS A 560 -7.54 12.95 5.34
C CYS A 560 -7.48 11.69 4.48
N ASP A 561 -8.40 10.73 4.63
CA ASP A 561 -8.47 9.53 3.80
C ASP A 561 -8.67 9.83 2.32
N MET A 562 -9.53 10.81 1.99
CA MET A 562 -9.76 11.23 0.61
C MET A 562 -8.49 11.82 0.00
N LEU A 563 -7.85 12.76 0.68
CA LEU A 563 -6.60 13.40 0.21
C LEU A 563 -5.47 12.38 0.08
N ARG A 564 -5.28 11.50 1.05
CA ARG A 564 -4.28 10.43 1.00
C ARG A 564 -4.49 9.48 -0.19
N LYS A 565 -5.73 9.33 -0.64
CA LYS A 565 -6.09 8.54 -1.84
C LYS A 565 -6.16 9.38 -3.11
N GLY A 566 -5.85 10.66 -3.06
CA GLY A 566 -5.88 11.57 -4.21
C GLY A 566 -7.31 11.84 -4.72
N VAL A 567 -8.27 11.92 -3.82
CA VAL A 567 -9.64 12.40 -4.10
C VAL A 567 -9.80 13.78 -3.50
N ALA A 568 -10.03 14.77 -4.36
CA ALA A 568 -10.06 16.16 -3.95
C ALA A 568 -11.25 16.49 -3.02
N THR A 569 -10.93 17.18 -1.94
CA THR A 569 -11.84 17.80 -0.97
C THR A 569 -11.13 19.02 -0.39
N PRO A 570 -11.83 20.04 0.14
CA PRO A 570 -11.18 21.16 0.80
C PRO A 570 -10.22 20.68 1.90
N LEU A 571 -9.05 21.31 2.00
CA LEU A 571 -8.02 20.94 2.99
C LEU A 571 -8.62 21.00 4.40
N PRO A 572 -8.58 19.91 5.19
CA PRO A 572 -9.00 19.95 6.58
C PRO A 572 -7.99 20.78 7.38
N ILE A 573 -8.47 21.73 8.19
CA ILE A 573 -7.62 22.62 8.98
C ILE A 573 -7.54 22.16 10.43
N ALA A 574 -8.70 21.86 11.05
CA ALA A 574 -8.77 21.30 12.39
C ALA A 574 -10.11 20.60 12.65
N PHE A 575 -10.15 19.78 13.69
CA PHE A 575 -11.39 19.41 14.36
C PHE A 575 -11.20 19.41 15.88
N PHE A 576 -12.29 19.66 16.63
CA PHE A 576 -12.29 19.64 18.07
C PHE A 576 -13.52 18.92 18.63
N GLU A 577 -13.31 18.19 19.72
CA GLU A 577 -14.33 17.53 20.52
C GLU A 577 -14.11 17.87 21.99
N ALA A 578 -15.19 18.11 22.73
CA ALA A 578 -15.08 18.41 24.17
C ALA A 578 -14.68 17.18 25.00
N ARG A 579 -13.67 17.33 25.84
CA ARG A 579 -13.04 16.23 26.58
C ARG A 579 -13.84 15.75 27.81
N GLN A 580 -14.50 16.63 28.50
CA GLN A 580 -15.14 16.35 29.82
C GLN A 580 -16.65 16.14 29.78
N GLN A 581 -17.24 15.99 28.59
CA GLN A 581 -18.69 15.84 28.49
C GLN A 581 -19.13 14.39 28.48
N PRO A 582 -20.16 13.98 29.24
CA PRO A 582 -20.74 12.65 29.14
C PRO A 582 -21.44 12.50 27.76
N GLY A 583 -20.78 11.83 26.86
CA GLY A 583 -21.17 11.72 25.46
C GLY A 583 -20.74 12.95 24.64
N ILE A 584 -20.47 12.73 23.33
CA ILE A 584 -20.07 13.80 22.42
C ILE A 584 -21.29 14.64 22.10
N ARG A 585 -21.35 15.86 22.63
CA ARG A 585 -22.47 16.78 22.42
C ARG A 585 -22.29 17.58 21.14
N ASP A 586 -21.23 18.37 21.07
CA ASP A 586 -20.90 19.21 19.95
C ASP A 586 -19.52 18.92 19.41
N SER A 587 -19.32 19.14 18.14
CA SER A 587 -18.01 18.96 17.50
C SER A 587 -17.81 19.99 16.41
N TRP A 588 -16.59 20.44 16.29
CA TRP A 588 -16.15 21.45 15.36
C TRP A 588 -15.33 20.83 14.26
N TYR A 589 -15.54 21.29 13.03
CA TYR A 589 -14.72 20.93 11.89
C TYR A 589 -14.40 22.17 11.08
N LEU A 590 -13.13 22.37 10.80
CA LEU A 590 -12.61 23.50 10.05
C LEU A 590 -11.99 22.97 8.77
N CYS A 591 -12.28 23.61 7.66
CA CYS A 591 -11.62 23.33 6.38
C CYS A 591 -11.39 24.63 5.60
N GLN A 592 -10.49 24.58 4.65
CA GLN A 592 -10.22 25.67 3.72
C GLN A 592 -11.53 26.12 3.07
N PHE A 593 -11.76 27.41 3.02
CA PHE A 593 -12.76 28.00 2.14
C PHE A 593 -12.22 28.01 0.71
N VAL A 594 -13.07 27.68 -0.24
CA VAL A 594 -12.69 27.61 -1.66
C VAL A 594 -13.41 28.74 -2.40
N PRO A 595 -12.72 29.87 -2.65
CA PRO A 595 -13.32 31.03 -3.33
C PRO A 595 -13.62 30.71 -4.79
N GLY A 596 -14.63 31.40 -5.35
CA GLY A 596 -14.98 31.25 -6.77
C GLY A 596 -15.57 29.90 -7.18
N ALA A 597 -15.78 28.98 -6.20
CA ALA A 597 -16.35 27.68 -6.49
C ALA A 597 -17.86 27.77 -6.79
N PHE A 598 -18.30 27.07 -7.81
CA PHE A 598 -19.71 26.80 -8.09
C PHE A 598 -19.99 25.29 -7.89
N SER A 599 -21.23 24.88 -7.93
CA SER A 599 -21.59 23.49 -7.67
C SER A 599 -22.10 22.78 -8.93
N ALA A 600 -22.02 21.44 -8.96
CA ALA A 600 -22.66 20.66 -10.02
C ALA A 600 -24.18 20.92 -10.10
N ARG A 601 -24.80 21.49 -9.04
CA ARG A 601 -26.20 21.91 -9.07
C ARG A 601 -26.41 23.08 -10.04
N ASP A 602 -25.47 24.01 -10.10
CA ASP A 602 -25.53 25.19 -10.93
C ASP A 602 -25.37 24.79 -12.41
N VAL A 603 -24.44 23.87 -12.68
CA VAL A 603 -24.27 23.24 -13.99
C VAL A 603 -25.56 22.56 -14.45
N TYR A 604 -26.19 21.75 -13.60
CA TYR A 604 -27.43 21.06 -13.97
C TYR A 604 -28.63 22.01 -14.11
N ALA A 605 -28.63 23.10 -13.39
CA ALA A 605 -29.63 24.15 -13.58
C ALA A 605 -29.50 24.81 -14.95
N SER A 606 -28.28 25.12 -15.39
CA SER A 606 -27.99 25.65 -16.73
C SER A 606 -28.41 24.65 -17.83
N ILE A 607 -27.99 23.38 -17.72
CA ILE A 607 -28.38 22.31 -18.67
C ILE A 607 -29.93 22.19 -18.76
N ASN A 608 -30.62 22.21 -17.62
CA ASN A 608 -32.09 22.11 -17.60
C ASN A 608 -32.81 23.35 -18.17
N ARG A 609 -32.14 24.50 -18.22
CA ARG A 609 -32.64 25.72 -18.95
C ARG A 609 -32.38 25.65 -20.45
N GLY A 610 -31.60 24.67 -20.92
CA GLY A 610 -31.26 24.49 -22.33
C GLY A 610 -30.12 25.41 -22.80
N GLU A 611 -29.29 25.92 -21.88
CA GLU A 611 -28.11 26.71 -22.23
C GLU A 611 -27.08 25.82 -22.96
N ALA A 612 -26.49 26.35 -24.03
CA ALA A 612 -25.54 25.59 -24.86
C ALA A 612 -24.25 25.26 -24.10
N GLU A 613 -23.79 26.23 -23.31
CA GLU A 613 -22.57 26.14 -22.50
C GLU A 613 -22.77 26.78 -21.14
N PHE A 614 -22.00 26.29 -20.16
CA PHE A 614 -21.88 26.89 -18.83
C PHE A 614 -20.41 26.92 -18.45
N GLU A 615 -19.89 28.08 -18.03
CA GLU A 615 -18.47 28.25 -17.65
C GLU A 615 -17.46 27.78 -18.72
N GLY A 616 -17.82 27.84 -20.01
CA GLY A 616 -16.99 27.47 -21.14
C GLY A 616 -17.00 25.99 -21.51
N LEU A 617 -17.87 25.19 -20.90
CA LEU A 617 -18.02 23.76 -21.21
C LEU A 617 -19.45 23.44 -21.65
N ASP A 618 -19.57 22.59 -22.67
CA ASP A 618 -20.85 22.05 -23.11
C ASP A 618 -21.35 20.92 -22.16
N LYS A 619 -22.57 20.51 -22.40
CA LYS A 619 -23.23 19.48 -21.61
C LYS A 619 -22.47 18.14 -21.55
N GLU A 620 -21.90 17.69 -22.66
CA GLU A 620 -21.20 16.41 -22.74
C GLU A 620 -19.84 16.48 -22.00
N ALA A 621 -19.14 17.60 -22.10
CA ALA A 621 -17.91 17.86 -21.35
C ALA A 621 -18.16 17.84 -19.84
N TRP A 622 -19.26 18.46 -19.38
CA TRP A 622 -19.67 18.40 -17.97
C TRP A 622 -20.00 16.99 -17.52
N PHE A 623 -20.73 16.22 -18.31
CA PHE A 623 -21.02 14.83 -17.95
C PHE A 623 -19.76 13.97 -17.88
N ARG A 624 -18.84 14.15 -18.81
CA ARG A 624 -17.54 13.47 -18.81
C ARG A 624 -16.74 13.83 -17.57
N LEU A 625 -16.61 15.12 -17.25
CA LEU A 625 -15.83 15.60 -16.10
C LEU A 625 -16.41 15.08 -14.77
N ILE A 626 -17.70 15.28 -14.52
CA ILE A 626 -18.33 14.92 -13.27
C ILE A 626 -18.37 13.39 -13.09
N SER A 627 -18.73 12.65 -14.14
CA SER A 627 -18.76 11.18 -14.07
C SER A 627 -17.36 10.59 -13.93
N GLY A 628 -16.35 11.20 -14.53
CA GLY A 628 -14.95 10.83 -14.39
C GLY A 628 -14.45 10.98 -12.95
N PHE A 629 -14.75 12.10 -12.31
CA PHE A 629 -14.45 12.30 -10.88
C PHE A 629 -15.13 11.24 -10.00
N VAL A 630 -16.42 10.99 -10.20
CA VAL A 630 -17.16 9.98 -9.43
C VAL A 630 -16.60 8.58 -9.66
N CYS A 631 -16.24 8.24 -10.91
CA CYS A 631 -15.63 6.95 -11.23
C CYS A 631 -14.25 6.80 -10.57
N SER A 632 -13.41 7.83 -10.64
CA SER A 632 -12.09 7.88 -9.99
C SER A 632 -12.22 7.67 -8.48
N MET A 633 -13.12 8.42 -7.81
CA MET A 633 -13.40 8.27 -6.39
C MET A 633 -13.78 6.83 -6.04
N HIS A 634 -14.67 6.20 -6.80
CA HIS A 634 -15.09 4.82 -6.58
C HIS A 634 -13.96 3.82 -6.83
N ASN A 635 -13.09 4.05 -7.83
CA ASN A 635 -11.95 3.19 -8.12
C ASN A 635 -10.86 3.29 -7.03
N LYS A 636 -10.75 4.44 -6.37
CA LYS A 636 -9.94 4.66 -5.17
C LYS A 636 -10.60 4.15 -3.88
N GLN A 637 -11.68 3.39 -4.00
CA GLN A 637 -12.40 2.74 -2.90
C GLN A 637 -13.07 3.71 -1.92
N ILE A 638 -13.55 4.81 -2.42
CA ILE A 638 -14.31 5.80 -1.66
C ILE A 638 -15.74 5.86 -2.21
N ILE A 639 -16.72 5.86 -1.31
CA ILE A 639 -18.11 6.20 -1.60
C ILE A 639 -18.54 7.36 -0.72
N HIS A 640 -19.24 8.32 -1.30
CA HIS A 640 -19.69 9.51 -0.59
C HIS A 640 -20.93 9.24 0.27
N ARG A 641 -21.84 8.41 -0.20
CA ARG A 641 -23.12 8.02 0.42
C ARG A 641 -24.13 9.17 0.57
N ASP A 642 -23.76 10.39 0.19
CA ASP A 642 -24.64 11.57 0.15
C ASP A 642 -24.24 12.54 -0.96
N LEU A 643 -23.77 12.03 -2.10
CA LEU A 643 -23.26 12.80 -3.25
C LEU A 643 -24.42 13.45 -4.02
N SER A 644 -24.98 14.52 -3.48
CA SER A 644 -25.90 15.36 -4.23
C SER A 644 -25.14 16.32 -5.13
N SER A 645 -25.78 16.85 -6.18
CA SER A 645 -25.16 17.84 -7.06
C SER A 645 -24.68 19.11 -6.33
N GLY A 646 -25.25 19.44 -5.16
CA GLY A 646 -24.77 20.53 -4.32
C GLY A 646 -23.60 20.17 -3.40
N ASN A 647 -23.22 18.90 -3.33
CA ASN A 647 -22.09 18.42 -2.52
C ASN A 647 -20.85 18.13 -3.39
N LEU A 648 -20.88 18.56 -4.65
CA LEU A 648 -19.73 18.55 -5.55
C LEU A 648 -19.47 20.00 -5.99
N LEU A 649 -18.38 20.57 -5.47
CA LEU A 649 -17.85 21.86 -5.90
C LEU A 649 -17.00 21.69 -7.16
N LEU A 650 -16.97 22.71 -7.96
CA LEU A 650 -16.23 22.82 -9.20
C LEU A 650 -15.43 24.11 -9.13
N VAL A 651 -14.12 24.01 -9.24
CA VAL A 651 -13.17 25.11 -9.05
C VAL A 651 -12.31 25.23 -10.29
N LYS A 652 -12.11 26.44 -10.80
CA LYS A 652 -11.12 26.68 -11.86
C LYS A 652 -9.74 26.85 -11.23
N ASP A 653 -8.77 26.11 -11.75
CA ASP A 653 -7.36 26.33 -11.41
C ASP A 653 -6.82 27.59 -12.12
N GLN A 654 -5.54 27.91 -11.88
CA GLN A 654 -4.88 29.07 -12.50
C GLN A 654 -4.79 28.97 -14.03
N GLN A 655 -4.92 27.76 -14.58
CA GLN A 655 -4.89 27.49 -16.01
C GLN A 655 -6.30 27.48 -16.63
N GLY A 656 -7.35 27.67 -15.81
CA GLY A 656 -8.75 27.64 -16.23
C GLY A 656 -9.38 26.25 -16.29
N ASN A 657 -8.63 25.18 -15.91
CA ASN A 657 -9.18 23.82 -15.86
C ASN A 657 -10.11 23.67 -14.65
N VAL A 658 -11.20 22.95 -14.85
CA VAL A 658 -12.16 22.71 -13.78
C VAL A 658 -11.78 21.47 -12.97
N CYS A 659 -11.56 21.67 -11.68
CA CYS A 659 -11.24 20.65 -10.71
C CYS A 659 -12.45 20.35 -9.78
N PRO A 660 -13.07 19.16 -9.86
CA PRO A 660 -14.14 18.78 -8.95
C PRO A 660 -13.62 18.46 -7.54
N MET A 661 -14.34 18.92 -6.51
CA MET A 661 -14.07 18.65 -5.09
C MET A 661 -15.34 18.21 -4.36
N ALA A 662 -15.26 17.14 -3.59
CA ALA A 662 -16.38 16.68 -2.78
C ALA A 662 -16.44 17.39 -1.43
N ILE A 663 -17.65 17.83 -1.02
CA ILE A 663 -17.91 18.46 0.28
C ILE A 663 -19.01 17.73 1.04
N ASP A 664 -19.24 18.12 2.31
CA ASP A 664 -20.17 17.45 3.25
C ASP A 664 -19.88 15.95 3.43
N ILE A 665 -18.64 15.64 3.59
CA ILE A 665 -18.03 14.30 3.58
C ILE A 665 -18.24 13.49 4.86
N GLY A 666 -19.03 13.95 5.82
CA GLY A 666 -19.26 13.24 7.10
C GLY A 666 -19.92 11.86 7.00
N ARG A 667 -20.38 11.45 5.80
CA ARG A 667 -20.93 10.12 5.51
C ARG A 667 -20.07 9.28 4.57
N VAL A 668 -18.98 9.83 4.11
CA VAL A 668 -18.02 9.11 3.25
C VAL A 668 -17.59 7.82 3.95
N ARG A 669 -17.32 6.81 3.15
CA ARG A 669 -16.70 5.57 3.59
C ARG A 669 -15.53 5.25 2.66
N ALA A 670 -14.35 5.17 3.23
CA ALA A 670 -13.16 4.67 2.58
C ALA A 670 -12.92 3.22 3.01
N TRP A 671 -12.46 2.38 2.09
CA TRP A 671 -11.99 1.03 2.39
C TRP A 671 -10.50 0.95 2.14
N SER A 672 -9.77 0.37 3.07
CA SER A 672 -8.30 0.21 3.00
C SER A 672 -7.87 -1.24 2.84
N GLY A 673 -8.75 -2.23 3.02
CA GLY A 673 -8.38 -3.64 2.99
C GLY A 673 -7.94 -4.15 1.62
N PRO A 674 -7.07 -5.18 1.56
CA PRO A 674 -6.65 -5.83 0.33
C PRO A 674 -7.84 -6.42 -0.42
N GLY A 675 -7.82 -6.30 -1.73
CA GLY A 675 -8.89 -6.84 -2.58
C GLY A 675 -10.25 -6.15 -2.45
N SER A 676 -10.40 -5.17 -1.54
CA SER A 676 -11.66 -4.44 -1.40
C SER A 676 -11.99 -3.68 -2.70
N LYS A 677 -13.19 -3.88 -3.21
CA LYS A 677 -13.72 -3.17 -4.38
C LYS A 677 -15.06 -2.57 -4.03
N VAL A 678 -15.30 -1.33 -4.50
CA VAL A 678 -16.64 -0.74 -4.39
C VAL A 678 -17.59 -1.54 -5.27
N GLN A 679 -18.51 -2.26 -4.64
CA GLN A 679 -19.51 -3.06 -5.34
C GLN A 679 -20.49 -2.17 -6.11
N THR A 680 -21.05 -2.67 -7.21
CA THR A 680 -22.00 -1.92 -8.07
C THR A 680 -23.13 -1.28 -7.28
N ARG A 681 -23.70 -1.98 -6.28
CA ARG A 681 -24.75 -1.43 -5.41
C ARG A 681 -24.32 -0.14 -4.67
N HIS A 682 -23.08 -0.07 -4.24
CA HIS A 682 -22.55 1.12 -3.54
C HIS A 682 -22.27 2.26 -4.52
N ARG A 683 -21.75 1.97 -5.73
CA ARG A 683 -21.60 2.94 -6.81
C ARG A 683 -22.93 3.58 -7.18
N MET A 684 -23.98 2.77 -7.27
CA MET A 684 -25.34 3.22 -7.59
C MET A 684 -25.90 4.22 -6.55
N LEU A 685 -25.54 4.09 -5.27
CA LEU A 685 -26.00 5.03 -4.24
C LEU A 685 -25.54 6.47 -4.51
N ASP A 686 -24.32 6.68 -5.00
CA ASP A 686 -23.79 7.98 -5.34
C ASP A 686 -24.27 8.44 -6.72
N LEU A 687 -24.29 7.56 -7.72
CA LEU A 687 -24.77 7.86 -9.07
C LEU A 687 -26.22 8.35 -9.09
N ILE A 688 -27.11 7.70 -8.33
CA ILE A 688 -28.52 8.11 -8.21
C ILE A 688 -28.62 9.53 -7.65
N ARG A 689 -27.83 9.86 -6.65
CA ARG A 689 -27.92 11.18 -5.99
C ARG A 689 -27.32 12.29 -6.80
N ILE A 690 -26.17 12.06 -7.42
CA ILE A 690 -25.51 13.08 -8.23
C ILE A 690 -26.34 13.39 -9.48
N ALA A 691 -26.92 12.39 -10.15
CA ALA A 691 -27.68 12.56 -11.38
C ALA A 691 -29.18 12.86 -11.14
N TYR A 692 -29.67 12.91 -9.88
CA TYR A 692 -31.08 13.08 -9.56
C TYR A 692 -31.74 14.32 -10.20
N LYS A 693 -31.00 15.41 -10.36
CA LYS A 693 -31.50 16.67 -10.91
C LYS A 693 -31.56 16.70 -12.44
N LEU A 694 -30.98 15.74 -13.10
CA LEU A 694 -31.00 15.60 -14.56
C LEU A 694 -32.34 14.95 -15.00
N ASN A 695 -32.80 15.30 -16.19
CA ASN A 695 -33.88 14.59 -16.86
C ASN A 695 -33.46 13.18 -17.26
N TRP A 696 -34.40 12.33 -17.68
CA TRP A 696 -34.11 10.93 -17.93
C TRP A 696 -33.09 10.66 -19.04
N ASN A 697 -33.17 11.42 -20.14
CA ASN A 697 -32.23 11.29 -21.26
C ASN A 697 -30.80 11.70 -20.85
N ASP A 698 -30.68 12.78 -20.09
CA ASP A 698 -29.38 13.25 -19.59
C ASP A 698 -28.81 12.31 -18.53
N ARG A 699 -29.64 11.66 -17.70
CA ARG A 699 -29.17 10.57 -16.81
C ARG A 699 -28.57 9.41 -17.59
N GLN A 700 -29.19 9.01 -18.70
CA GLN A 700 -28.65 7.94 -19.56
C GLN A 700 -27.30 8.30 -20.14
N ARG A 701 -27.14 9.55 -20.63
CA ARG A 701 -25.85 10.06 -21.14
C ARG A 701 -24.79 10.09 -20.03
N PHE A 702 -25.14 10.64 -18.87
CA PHE A 702 -24.24 10.67 -17.71
C PHE A 702 -23.76 9.28 -17.29
N ILE A 703 -24.66 8.29 -17.23
CA ILE A 703 -24.31 6.91 -16.89
C ILE A 703 -23.40 6.28 -17.97
N ARG A 704 -23.66 6.58 -19.25
CA ARG A 704 -22.79 6.11 -20.34
C ARG A 704 -21.36 6.64 -20.20
N HIS A 705 -21.18 7.93 -19.88
CA HIS A 705 -19.84 8.48 -19.58
C HIS A 705 -19.19 7.81 -18.38
N TYR A 706 -19.94 7.52 -17.32
CA TYR A 706 -19.44 6.78 -16.18
C TYR A 706 -18.99 5.36 -16.56
N GLU A 707 -19.75 4.64 -17.39
CA GLU A 707 -19.40 3.30 -17.90
C GLU A 707 -18.14 3.33 -18.76
N ASN A 708 -17.98 4.35 -19.61
CA ASN A 708 -16.77 4.56 -20.40
C ASN A 708 -15.54 4.73 -19.50
N HIS A 709 -15.62 5.56 -18.46
CA HIS A 709 -14.53 5.69 -17.46
C HIS A 709 -14.28 4.41 -16.66
N LEU A 710 -15.32 3.61 -16.43
CA LEU A 710 -15.21 2.36 -15.70
C LEU A 710 -14.62 1.22 -16.56
N GLY A 711 -14.65 1.34 -17.88
CA GLY A 711 -14.26 0.31 -18.83
C GLY A 711 -15.19 -0.91 -18.89
N LYS A 712 -16.40 -0.79 -18.34
CA LYS A 712 -17.42 -1.86 -18.36
C LYS A 712 -18.81 -1.30 -18.13
N SER A 713 -19.81 -1.97 -18.68
CA SER A 713 -21.22 -1.61 -18.46
C SER A 713 -21.68 -1.96 -17.05
N LEU A 714 -22.56 -1.14 -16.51
CA LEU A 714 -23.36 -1.44 -15.33
C LEU A 714 -24.44 -2.46 -15.69
N SER A 715 -25.02 -3.13 -14.69
CA SER A 715 -26.17 -4.02 -14.92
C SER A 715 -27.28 -3.29 -15.67
N ALA A 716 -27.94 -3.96 -16.64
CA ALA A 716 -29.09 -3.42 -17.36
C ALA A 716 -30.23 -2.95 -16.41
N LEU A 717 -30.25 -3.47 -15.19
CA LEU A 717 -31.22 -3.10 -14.16
C LEU A 717 -30.87 -1.78 -13.42
N TRP A 718 -29.84 -1.04 -13.82
CA TRP A 718 -29.47 0.21 -13.16
C TRP A 718 -30.61 1.26 -13.12
N ARG A 719 -31.57 1.17 -14.03
CA ARG A 719 -32.75 2.05 -14.09
C ARG A 719 -33.68 1.89 -12.90
N VAL A 720 -33.81 0.67 -12.36
CA VAL A 720 -34.73 0.36 -11.24
C VAL A 720 -34.42 1.13 -9.97
N PRO A 721 -33.17 1.20 -9.47
CA PRO A 721 -32.83 2.05 -8.33
C PRO A 721 -33.09 3.55 -8.55
N PHE A 722 -32.94 4.07 -9.78
CA PHE A 722 -33.29 5.45 -10.08
C PHE A 722 -34.78 5.71 -9.97
N TRP A 723 -35.59 4.84 -10.59
CA TRP A 723 -37.06 4.91 -10.51
C TRP A 723 -37.54 4.85 -9.06
N TYR A 724 -37.04 3.89 -8.28
CA TYR A 724 -37.36 3.78 -6.85
C TYR A 724 -37.00 5.07 -6.09
N TYR A 725 -35.85 5.65 -6.36
CA TYR A 725 -35.41 6.87 -5.69
C TYR A 725 -36.32 8.07 -6.06
N ASP A 726 -36.75 8.19 -7.32
CA ASP A 726 -37.68 9.23 -7.79
C ASP A 726 -39.04 9.10 -7.08
N CYS A 727 -39.61 7.90 -6.99
CA CYS A 727 -40.84 7.63 -6.25
C CYS A 727 -40.70 8.03 -4.77
N LYS A 728 -39.60 7.61 -4.12
CA LYS A 728 -39.32 7.99 -2.73
C LYS A 728 -39.24 9.50 -2.52
N GLN A 729 -38.61 10.24 -3.42
CA GLN A 729 -38.50 11.69 -3.31
C GLN A 729 -39.83 12.39 -3.55
N THR A 730 -40.66 11.89 -4.46
CA THR A 730 -42.01 12.39 -4.72
C THR A 730 -42.90 12.24 -3.48
N VAL A 731 -42.93 11.07 -2.89
CA VAL A 731 -43.67 10.81 -1.63
C VAL A 731 -43.16 11.74 -0.50
N LYS A 732 -41.86 11.90 -0.37
CA LYS A 732 -41.27 12.78 0.65
C LYS A 732 -41.65 14.26 0.43
N LYS A 733 -41.72 14.73 -0.81
CA LYS A 733 -42.20 16.09 -1.14
C LYS A 733 -43.66 16.25 -0.79
N ALA A 734 -44.53 15.31 -1.15
CA ALA A 734 -45.94 15.29 -0.83
C ALA A 734 -46.20 15.34 0.69
N LEU A 735 -45.50 14.55 1.46
CA LEU A 735 -45.59 14.52 2.93
C LEU A 735 -45.08 15.84 3.57
N LYS A 736 -44.06 16.48 3.01
CA LYS A 736 -43.58 17.79 3.49
C LYS A 736 -44.54 18.92 3.13
N GLY A 737 -45.14 18.88 1.95
CA GLY A 737 -46.19 19.84 1.52
C GLY A 737 -47.38 19.82 2.46
N LYS A 738 -47.87 18.59 2.83
CA LYS A 738 -48.96 18.45 3.80
C LYS A 738 -48.62 18.94 5.21
N ARG A 739 -47.37 18.91 5.66
CA ARG A 739 -46.93 19.47 6.97
C ARG A 739 -46.83 21.00 6.96
N ARG A 740 -46.59 21.67 5.82
CA ARG A 740 -46.59 23.13 5.69
C ARG A 740 -47.98 23.76 5.64
N GLN A 741 -48.99 22.97 5.31
CA GLN A 741 -50.39 23.42 5.25
C GLN A 741 -51.19 23.21 6.53
N LYS A 742 -50.59 22.69 7.60
CA LYS A 742 -51.24 22.67 8.93
C LYS A 742 -51.18 24.09 9.52
N PRO A 743 -52.34 24.76 9.76
CA PRO A 743 -52.36 26.06 10.38
C PRO A 743 -51.70 25.96 11.77
N ALA A 744 -50.95 27.00 12.13
CA ALA A 744 -50.45 27.13 13.49
C ALA A 744 -51.66 27.13 14.42
N LYS A 745 -51.74 26.13 15.31
CA LYS A 745 -52.67 26.20 16.42
C LYS A 745 -52.30 27.43 17.23
N ARG A 746 -53.25 28.36 17.32
CA ARG A 746 -53.28 29.51 18.23
C ARG A 746 -53.10 29.08 19.68
#